data_cb5ad6a0bfe5f8533972faa6cdc2a242
#
_entry.id   cb5ad6a0bfe5f8533972faa6cdc2a242
#
_cell.length_a   1.000
_cell.length_b   1.000
_cell.length_c   1.000
_cell.angle_alpha   90.00
_cell.angle_beta   90.00
_cell.angle_gamma   90.00
#
_symmetry.space_group_name_H-M   'P 1'
#
loop_
_entity.id
_entity.type
_entity.pdbx_description
1 polymer ?
#
loop_
_entity_poly.entity_id
_entity_poly.type
_entity_poly.pdbx_seq_one_letter_code
_entity_poly.pdbx_strand_id
1 'polypeptide(L)'
;MGKAANSSISLKQIHVTDNFWNKYVHLVKDVIIPYQWDILNDKLEDVETSHCIENFKIAAGEKEGEFQGAVFQDTDVAKWLEAVGFVLNYERDEKLEELADETIELIGRAQQPDGYLNTYFTIKEPDGRWSNLMEGHELYTAGHMIEAAVAYYEATGKRRFLEIVSKFADLVCQTFGPEEGKIHGYPGHQEIELALVKLYRVTREKKYLDLAKYFIDLRGTGKNYFLEEEKRPGHKRIFPDFVNYDTMYAQAHKPVRKQRTAEGHAVRANYMYSAMADLAYEYQDKELQQACRNLWDNMVHKRMYITGSVGSSGFLERFTTDYDLPNDSNYSETCATIALAMFGKRMADMEKDASYMDVVERALYNTLLSGIAMDGKSFFYVNPLEVWPVSCMPRTSREHVKPVRQKWFGVACCPPNITRTLASLGQYIYFQEENEIYVNLYVANETEVTLNGVPFKITLKGNFPWENKMTVSVDGVQETEAMIAFRVPAYTENFKILRNGKEENLTEDHGYIKISGKMYKETFEISFDAEPVFVHANPKVRADSAKVAVVKGPLVYCVEEVDNGENLSSVMVNTDQKIEETYDDEILGGCSVLRITGKKISEKGWNEGTLYQNRKAELEDVKLTLVPYCYWGNRENGEMLVWMKELFYM
;
A
#
# COMPACT_ATOMS: atom_id res chain seq x y z
N MET A 1 -12.12 -28.81 -14.46
CA MET A 1 -12.02 -27.43 -14.97
C MET A 1 -11.70 -26.60 -13.76
N GLY A 2 -10.53 -26.01 -13.68
CA GLY A 2 -10.15 -25.16 -12.55
C GLY A 2 -11.07 -23.94 -12.48
N LYS A 3 -11.52 -23.58 -11.28
CA LYS A 3 -12.23 -22.32 -11.05
C LYS A 3 -11.41 -21.19 -11.68
N ALA A 4 -12.07 -20.29 -12.38
CA ALA A 4 -11.40 -19.13 -12.98
C ALA A 4 -10.64 -18.38 -11.89
N ALA A 5 -9.36 -18.20 -12.10
CA ALA A 5 -8.51 -17.47 -11.17
C ALA A 5 -8.97 -16.03 -11.05
N ASN A 6 -9.12 -15.54 -9.83
CA ASN A 6 -9.49 -14.17 -9.46
C ASN A 6 -10.68 -13.59 -10.24
N SER A 7 -11.82 -13.65 -9.64
CA SER A 7 -13.01 -12.93 -10.06
C SER A 7 -12.99 -11.46 -9.60
N SER A 8 -11.89 -10.74 -9.81
CA SER A 8 -11.90 -9.29 -9.64
C SER A 8 -12.72 -8.66 -10.75
N ILE A 9 -13.65 -7.80 -10.39
CA ILE A 9 -14.38 -6.98 -11.34
C ILE A 9 -13.37 -6.10 -12.09
N SER A 10 -13.49 -6.00 -13.41
CA SER A 10 -12.62 -5.14 -14.20
C SER A 10 -12.78 -3.69 -13.75
N LEU A 11 -11.68 -2.96 -13.63
CA LEU A 11 -11.72 -1.52 -13.33
C LEU A 11 -12.58 -0.73 -14.32
N LYS A 12 -12.72 -1.19 -15.56
CA LYS A 12 -13.64 -0.59 -16.57
C LYS A 12 -15.09 -0.58 -16.13
N GLN A 13 -15.46 -1.47 -15.23
CA GLN A 13 -16.84 -1.65 -14.78
C GLN A 13 -17.15 -0.90 -13.47
N ILE A 14 -16.15 -0.26 -12.85
CA ILE A 14 -16.27 0.38 -11.54
C ILE A 14 -16.03 1.87 -11.69
N HIS A 15 -17.07 2.68 -11.47
CA HIS A 15 -16.99 4.13 -11.51
C HIS A 15 -17.20 4.70 -10.10
N VAL A 16 -16.12 5.17 -9.47
CA VAL A 16 -16.16 5.81 -8.14
C VAL A 16 -16.85 7.16 -8.25
N THR A 17 -17.82 7.43 -7.36
CA THR A 17 -18.67 8.62 -7.40
C THR A 17 -18.77 9.34 -6.06
N ASP A 18 -18.07 8.88 -5.03
CA ASP A 18 -18.12 9.46 -3.70
C ASP A 18 -17.38 10.82 -3.59
N ASN A 19 -17.61 11.51 -2.46
CA ASN A 19 -16.95 12.80 -2.21
C ASN A 19 -15.55 12.66 -1.60
N PHE A 20 -15.19 11.48 -1.09
CA PHE A 20 -13.91 11.25 -0.44
C PHE A 20 -12.84 10.74 -1.41
N TRP A 21 -13.09 9.61 -2.08
CA TRP A 21 -12.11 8.96 -2.95
C TRP A 21 -12.05 9.51 -4.36
N ASN A 22 -13.20 9.98 -4.89
CA ASN A 22 -13.27 10.46 -6.27
C ASN A 22 -12.32 11.64 -6.53
N LYS A 23 -12.11 12.51 -5.50
CA LYS A 23 -11.12 13.58 -5.60
C LYS A 23 -9.69 13.06 -5.83
N TYR A 24 -9.33 11.92 -5.23
CA TYR A 24 -8.01 11.30 -5.44
C TYR A 24 -7.90 10.60 -6.81
N VAL A 25 -8.98 10.00 -7.30
CA VAL A 25 -9.03 9.42 -8.65
C VAL A 25 -8.77 10.51 -9.69
N HIS A 26 -9.43 11.65 -9.59
CA HIS A 26 -9.18 12.81 -10.47
C HIS A 26 -7.79 13.41 -10.26
N LEU A 27 -7.34 13.54 -9.00
CA LEU A 27 -6.00 14.04 -8.69
C LEU A 27 -4.91 13.21 -9.37
N VAL A 28 -5.05 11.88 -9.38
CA VAL A 28 -4.11 10.98 -10.08
C VAL A 28 -4.03 11.31 -11.55
N LYS A 29 -5.17 11.40 -12.23
CA LYS A 29 -5.22 11.65 -13.68
C LYS A 29 -4.75 13.05 -14.03
N ASP A 30 -5.32 14.06 -13.35
CA ASP A 30 -5.22 15.45 -13.79
C ASP A 30 -3.94 16.13 -13.28
N VAL A 31 -3.34 15.63 -12.19
CA VAL A 31 -2.19 16.27 -11.54
C VAL A 31 -1.00 15.34 -11.40
N ILE A 32 -1.18 14.16 -10.76
CA ILE A 32 -0.03 13.34 -10.35
C ILE A 32 0.66 12.71 -11.55
N ILE A 33 -0.07 12.12 -12.47
CA ILE A 33 0.51 11.50 -13.68
C ILE A 33 1.26 12.52 -14.52
N PRO A 34 0.71 13.71 -14.87
CA PRO A 34 1.47 14.75 -15.58
C PRO A 34 2.69 15.25 -14.79
N TYR A 35 2.55 15.48 -13.49
CA TYR A 35 3.65 15.92 -12.63
C TYR A 35 4.81 14.91 -12.59
N GLN A 36 4.48 13.62 -12.39
CA GLN A 36 5.49 12.57 -12.40
C GLN A 36 6.13 12.39 -13.78
N TRP A 37 5.37 12.54 -14.86
CA TRP A 37 5.94 12.51 -16.22
C TRP A 37 6.98 13.60 -16.44
N ASP A 38 6.74 14.81 -15.94
CA ASP A 38 7.71 15.90 -16.04
C ASP A 38 8.97 15.62 -15.20
N ILE A 39 8.83 14.98 -14.03
CA ILE A 39 9.98 14.52 -13.23
C ILE A 39 10.78 13.43 -13.95
N LEU A 40 10.11 12.40 -14.48
CA LEU A 40 10.77 11.31 -15.21
C LEU A 40 11.58 11.78 -16.43
N ASN A 41 11.22 12.95 -16.95
CA ASN A 41 11.91 13.63 -18.07
C ASN A 41 12.84 14.78 -17.62
N ASP A 42 13.11 14.92 -16.32
CA ASP A 42 13.99 15.96 -15.74
C ASP A 42 13.63 17.39 -16.15
N LYS A 43 12.32 17.70 -16.26
CA LYS A 43 11.85 19.01 -16.71
C LYS A 43 11.63 20.02 -15.58
N LEU A 44 11.68 19.61 -14.32
CA LEU A 44 11.42 20.45 -13.15
C LEU A 44 12.74 20.84 -12.48
N GLU A 45 13.01 22.15 -12.33
CA GLU A 45 14.28 22.66 -11.83
C GLU A 45 14.45 22.50 -10.30
N ASP A 46 13.36 22.52 -9.53
CA ASP A 46 13.37 22.51 -8.07
C ASP A 46 12.99 21.15 -7.45
N VAL A 47 13.21 20.09 -8.22
CA VAL A 47 12.91 18.70 -7.87
C VAL A 47 14.15 17.84 -8.11
N GLU A 48 14.35 16.82 -7.27
CA GLU A 48 15.39 15.80 -7.48
C GLU A 48 15.24 15.16 -8.87
N THR A 49 16.32 15.11 -9.65
CA THR A 49 16.32 14.58 -11.02
C THR A 49 16.14 13.06 -11.02
N SER A 50 15.30 12.55 -11.89
CA SER A 50 15.02 11.11 -12.03
C SER A 50 15.99 10.40 -12.98
N HIS A 51 16.34 11.05 -14.10
CA HIS A 51 17.09 10.48 -15.21
C HIS A 51 16.48 9.24 -15.86
N CYS A 52 15.27 8.84 -15.48
CA CYS A 52 14.69 7.55 -15.86
C CYS A 52 14.51 7.43 -17.38
N ILE A 53 13.83 8.40 -18.01
CA ILE A 53 13.62 8.40 -19.48
C ILE A 53 14.92 8.61 -20.23
N GLU A 54 15.85 9.37 -19.68
CA GLU A 54 17.18 9.58 -20.27
C GLU A 54 17.98 8.27 -20.34
N ASN A 55 17.98 7.49 -19.25
CA ASN A 55 18.61 6.17 -19.24
C ASN A 55 18.02 5.23 -20.32
N PHE A 56 16.71 5.24 -20.55
CA PHE A 56 16.11 4.47 -21.64
C PHE A 56 16.55 4.92 -23.02
N LYS A 57 16.69 6.24 -23.28
CA LYS A 57 17.21 6.79 -24.56
C LYS A 57 18.67 6.36 -24.79
N ILE A 58 19.48 6.38 -23.74
CA ILE A 58 20.88 5.91 -23.82
C ILE A 58 20.93 4.40 -24.11
N ALA A 59 20.15 3.59 -23.37
CA ALA A 59 20.08 2.15 -23.59
C ALA A 59 19.55 1.75 -24.97
N ALA A 60 18.67 2.59 -25.56
CA ALA A 60 18.15 2.44 -26.92
C ALA A 60 19.15 2.90 -28.01
N GLY A 61 20.28 3.52 -27.64
CA GLY A 61 21.24 4.08 -28.58
C GLY A 61 20.79 5.37 -29.27
N GLU A 62 19.75 6.03 -28.74
CA GLU A 62 19.24 7.31 -29.27
C GLU A 62 20.05 8.51 -28.77
N LYS A 63 20.80 8.30 -27.68
CA LYS A 63 21.65 9.33 -27.07
C LYS A 63 22.92 8.68 -26.51
N GLU A 64 24.02 9.41 -26.56
CA GLU A 64 25.25 9.06 -25.85
C GLU A 64 25.19 9.57 -24.41
N GLY A 65 25.70 8.80 -23.45
CA GLY A 65 25.73 9.18 -22.03
C GLY A 65 26.08 8.03 -21.11
N GLU A 66 26.07 8.32 -19.81
CA GLU A 66 26.27 7.36 -18.74
C GLU A 66 24.99 7.15 -17.95
N PHE A 67 24.81 5.96 -17.37
CA PHE A 67 23.68 5.69 -16.48
C PHE A 67 23.74 6.58 -15.22
N GLN A 68 22.60 7.13 -14.83
CA GLN A 68 22.46 7.93 -13.61
C GLN A 68 21.27 7.43 -12.77
N GLY A 69 21.37 7.65 -11.45
CA GLY A 69 20.35 7.25 -10.49
C GLY A 69 20.58 5.88 -9.85
N ALA A 70 19.56 5.32 -9.24
CA ALA A 70 19.56 4.03 -8.56
C ALA A 70 19.54 2.86 -9.56
N VAL A 71 20.12 1.71 -9.19
CA VAL A 71 20.16 0.50 -10.03
C VAL A 71 18.77 0.02 -10.51
N PHE A 72 17.72 0.39 -9.81
CA PHE A 72 16.31 0.10 -10.11
C PHE A 72 15.52 1.29 -10.67
N GLN A 73 16.18 2.32 -11.19
CA GLN A 73 15.54 3.56 -11.68
C GLN A 73 14.46 3.28 -12.72
N ASP A 74 14.60 2.25 -13.53
CA ASP A 74 13.62 1.81 -14.54
C ASP A 74 12.21 1.56 -13.95
N THR A 75 12.13 1.25 -12.65
CA THR A 75 10.83 0.95 -12.01
C THR A 75 9.95 2.17 -11.82
N ASP A 76 10.50 3.39 -11.90
CA ASP A 76 9.72 4.62 -11.77
C ASP A 76 8.79 4.78 -12.99
N VAL A 77 9.32 4.60 -14.21
CA VAL A 77 8.48 4.63 -15.41
C VAL A 77 7.55 3.42 -15.50
N ALA A 78 7.98 2.24 -14.99
CA ALA A 78 7.13 1.06 -14.96
C ALA A 78 5.87 1.31 -14.12
N LYS A 79 6.02 1.79 -12.88
CA LYS A 79 4.89 2.12 -12.00
C LYS A 79 4.04 3.27 -12.55
N TRP A 80 4.66 4.25 -13.21
CA TRP A 80 3.95 5.31 -13.91
C TRP A 80 3.07 4.74 -15.03
N LEU A 81 3.59 3.86 -15.88
CA LEU A 81 2.83 3.17 -16.94
C LEU A 81 1.72 2.28 -16.37
N GLU A 82 1.94 1.62 -15.23
CA GLU A 82 0.90 0.86 -14.54
C GLU A 82 -0.25 1.77 -14.09
N ALA A 83 0.08 2.92 -13.49
CA ALA A 83 -0.93 3.92 -13.10
C ALA A 83 -1.69 4.46 -14.32
N VAL A 84 -1.01 4.76 -15.42
CA VAL A 84 -1.63 5.15 -16.70
C VAL A 84 -2.58 4.05 -17.18
N GLY A 85 -2.16 2.79 -17.16
CA GLY A 85 -3.01 1.67 -17.52
C GLY A 85 -4.28 1.62 -16.67
N PHE A 86 -4.17 1.81 -15.35
CA PHE A 86 -5.34 1.83 -14.47
C PHE A 86 -6.26 3.03 -14.75
N VAL A 87 -5.72 4.23 -14.99
CA VAL A 87 -6.53 5.42 -15.32
C VAL A 87 -7.28 5.22 -16.64
N LEU A 88 -6.65 4.67 -17.67
CA LEU A 88 -7.29 4.39 -18.97
C LEU A 88 -8.45 3.36 -18.88
N ASN A 89 -8.55 2.59 -17.79
CA ASN A 89 -9.72 1.76 -17.52
C ASN A 89 -10.95 2.59 -17.13
N TYR A 90 -10.76 3.69 -16.36
CA TYR A 90 -11.87 4.53 -15.91
C TYR A 90 -12.36 5.49 -16.99
N GLU A 91 -11.41 6.07 -17.73
CA GLU A 91 -11.69 7.09 -18.71
C GLU A 91 -10.66 7.03 -19.84
N ARG A 92 -11.17 6.87 -21.07
CA ARG A 92 -10.30 6.87 -22.22
C ARG A 92 -9.73 8.27 -22.47
N ASP A 93 -8.41 8.37 -22.51
CA ASP A 93 -7.68 9.59 -22.83
C ASP A 93 -6.68 9.29 -23.96
N GLU A 94 -7.00 9.73 -25.17
CA GLU A 94 -6.19 9.43 -26.38
C GLU A 94 -4.77 10.00 -26.27
N LYS A 95 -4.59 11.17 -25.68
CA LYS A 95 -3.27 11.79 -25.54
C LYS A 95 -2.41 11.04 -24.52
N LEU A 96 -3.02 10.61 -23.41
CA LEU A 96 -2.33 9.82 -22.41
C LEU A 96 -1.98 8.43 -22.95
N GLU A 97 -2.87 7.84 -23.75
CA GLU A 97 -2.65 6.56 -24.42
C GLU A 97 -1.51 6.67 -25.47
N GLU A 98 -1.47 7.74 -26.29
CA GLU A 98 -0.37 8.00 -27.22
C GLU A 98 0.97 8.17 -26.51
N LEU A 99 1.00 8.94 -25.40
CA LEU A 99 2.20 9.14 -24.59
C LEU A 99 2.72 7.82 -23.99
N ALA A 100 1.81 6.97 -23.53
CA ALA A 100 2.16 5.64 -23.04
C ALA A 100 2.71 4.74 -24.16
N ASP A 101 2.09 4.76 -25.35
CA ASP A 101 2.57 4.01 -26.52
C ASP A 101 3.99 4.43 -26.95
N GLU A 102 4.27 5.74 -27.00
CA GLU A 102 5.61 6.27 -27.32
C GLU A 102 6.65 5.81 -26.27
N THR A 103 6.27 5.83 -24.99
CA THR A 103 7.12 5.37 -23.90
C THR A 103 7.38 3.86 -23.98
N ILE A 104 6.36 3.06 -24.28
CA ILE A 104 6.46 1.61 -24.49
C ILE A 104 7.37 1.30 -25.68
N GLU A 105 7.29 2.06 -26.77
CA GLU A 105 8.18 1.87 -27.90
C GLU A 105 9.63 2.23 -27.57
N LEU A 106 9.88 3.27 -26.77
CA LEU A 106 11.22 3.58 -26.27
C LEU A 106 11.78 2.41 -25.42
N ILE A 107 10.99 1.88 -24.50
CA ILE A 107 11.34 0.69 -23.70
C ILE A 107 11.65 -0.50 -24.62
N GLY A 108 10.82 -0.70 -25.66
CA GLY A 108 11.01 -1.77 -26.63
C GLY A 108 12.32 -1.64 -27.44
N ARG A 109 12.74 -0.42 -27.75
CA ARG A 109 14.02 -0.16 -28.44
C ARG A 109 15.24 -0.35 -27.52
N ALA A 110 15.07 -0.12 -26.21
CA ALA A 110 16.10 -0.36 -25.20
C ALA A 110 16.30 -1.88 -24.89
N GLN A 111 15.31 -2.72 -25.23
CA GLN A 111 15.39 -4.16 -25.00
C GLN A 111 16.50 -4.78 -25.85
N GLN A 112 17.35 -5.58 -25.22
CA GLN A 112 18.45 -6.27 -25.87
C GLN A 112 17.95 -7.43 -26.76
N PRO A 113 18.75 -7.89 -27.76
CA PRO A 113 18.33 -8.91 -28.72
C PRO A 113 17.92 -10.25 -28.08
N ASP A 114 18.49 -10.60 -26.92
CA ASP A 114 18.15 -11.79 -26.14
C ASP A 114 16.88 -11.64 -25.29
N GLY A 115 16.25 -10.47 -25.30
CA GLY A 115 15.07 -10.14 -24.51
C GLY A 115 15.36 -9.43 -23.17
N TYR A 116 16.63 -9.26 -22.81
CA TYR A 116 17.02 -8.59 -21.58
C TYR A 116 16.58 -7.11 -21.56
N LEU A 117 16.09 -6.63 -20.43
CA LEU A 117 15.60 -5.26 -20.26
C LEU A 117 15.95 -4.72 -18.88
N ASN A 118 17.00 -3.92 -18.80
CA ASN A 118 17.41 -3.17 -17.61
C ASN A 118 18.46 -2.14 -18.06
N THR A 119 18.25 -0.85 -17.78
CA THR A 119 19.13 0.19 -18.30
C THR A 119 20.47 0.23 -17.57
N TYR A 120 20.51 -0.02 -16.24
CA TYR A 120 21.75 -0.04 -15.47
C TYR A 120 22.75 -1.08 -16.03
N PHE A 121 22.31 -2.33 -16.17
CA PHE A 121 23.15 -3.39 -16.67
C PHE A 121 23.37 -3.33 -18.19
N THR A 122 22.59 -2.58 -18.93
CA THR A 122 22.84 -2.35 -20.36
C THR A 122 23.90 -1.27 -20.57
N ILE A 123 23.88 -0.19 -19.77
CA ILE A 123 24.74 0.98 -19.97
C ILE A 123 26.03 0.87 -19.15
N LYS A 124 25.90 0.57 -17.84
CA LYS A 124 27.00 0.74 -16.86
C LYS A 124 27.76 -0.56 -16.59
N GLU A 125 27.07 -1.68 -16.46
CA GLU A 125 27.67 -2.98 -16.06
C GLU A 125 27.17 -4.13 -16.96
N PRO A 126 27.43 -4.09 -18.28
CA PRO A 126 26.89 -5.09 -19.22
C PRO A 126 27.34 -6.52 -18.94
N ASP A 127 28.54 -6.69 -18.39
CA ASP A 127 29.07 -8.00 -17.97
C ASP A 127 28.59 -8.43 -16.58
N GLY A 128 27.84 -7.57 -15.87
CA GLY A 128 27.38 -7.79 -14.51
C GLY A 128 26.00 -8.42 -14.38
N ARG A 129 25.32 -8.73 -15.48
CA ARG A 129 23.97 -9.32 -15.45
C ARG A 129 23.93 -10.57 -14.59
N TRP A 130 22.93 -10.68 -13.71
CA TRP A 130 22.68 -11.81 -12.82
C TRP A 130 23.81 -12.13 -11.83
N SER A 131 24.83 -11.27 -11.70
CA SER A 131 25.99 -11.49 -10.83
C SER A 131 25.76 -11.10 -9.37
N ASN A 132 24.79 -10.24 -9.09
CA ASN A 132 24.43 -9.77 -7.75
C ASN A 132 22.90 -9.68 -7.64
N LEU A 133 22.24 -10.80 -7.35
CA LEU A 133 20.79 -10.86 -7.22
C LEU A 133 20.29 -10.12 -5.98
N MET A 134 21.14 -10.02 -4.94
CA MET A 134 20.78 -9.34 -3.69
C MET A 134 20.56 -7.84 -3.89
N GLU A 135 21.43 -7.17 -4.61
CA GLU A 135 21.48 -5.71 -4.75
C GLU A 135 21.09 -5.23 -6.15
N GLY A 136 21.26 -6.05 -7.18
CA GLY A 136 21.11 -5.68 -8.59
C GLY A 136 19.71 -5.36 -9.05
N HIS A 137 18.68 -5.79 -8.32
CA HIS A 137 17.25 -5.50 -8.57
C HIS A 137 16.76 -5.84 -9.99
N GLU A 138 17.48 -6.69 -10.76
CA GLU A 138 17.10 -7.05 -12.13
C GLU A 138 15.71 -7.71 -12.17
N LEU A 139 15.47 -8.67 -11.24
CA LEU A 139 14.19 -9.37 -11.12
C LEU A 139 13.08 -8.47 -10.55
N TYR A 140 13.41 -7.52 -9.68
CA TYR A 140 12.48 -6.49 -9.21
C TYR A 140 12.02 -5.58 -10.34
N THR A 141 12.96 -5.11 -11.17
CA THR A 141 12.66 -4.29 -12.35
C THR A 141 11.80 -5.06 -13.35
N ALA A 142 12.14 -6.33 -13.62
CA ALA A 142 11.32 -7.20 -14.47
C ALA A 142 9.88 -7.35 -13.93
N GLY A 143 9.73 -7.50 -12.62
CA GLY A 143 8.42 -7.59 -11.96
C GLY A 143 7.55 -6.36 -12.24
N HIS A 144 8.04 -5.16 -11.96
CA HIS A 144 7.28 -3.94 -12.20
C HIS A 144 6.96 -3.68 -13.67
N MET A 145 7.89 -4.01 -14.59
CA MET A 145 7.61 -3.94 -16.02
C MET A 145 6.48 -4.88 -16.44
N ILE A 146 6.44 -6.09 -15.87
CA ILE A 146 5.37 -7.06 -16.13
C ILE A 146 4.02 -6.57 -15.58
N GLU A 147 3.97 -6.04 -14.35
CA GLU A 147 2.75 -5.49 -13.76
C GLU A 147 2.19 -4.35 -14.62
N ALA A 148 3.04 -3.44 -15.06
CA ALA A 148 2.68 -2.34 -15.95
C ALA A 148 2.12 -2.83 -17.29
N ALA A 149 2.77 -3.82 -17.90
CA ALA A 149 2.33 -4.36 -19.18
C ALA A 149 0.98 -5.08 -19.08
N VAL A 150 0.73 -5.79 -17.98
CA VAL A 150 -0.57 -6.43 -17.73
C VAL A 150 -1.65 -5.37 -17.56
N ALA A 151 -1.43 -4.34 -16.72
CA ALA A 151 -2.38 -3.25 -16.51
C ALA A 151 -2.71 -2.51 -17.81
N TYR A 152 -1.70 -2.18 -18.61
CA TYR A 152 -1.89 -1.52 -19.91
C TYR A 152 -2.64 -2.36 -20.93
N TYR A 153 -2.33 -3.68 -20.99
CA TYR A 153 -3.06 -4.62 -21.84
C TYR A 153 -4.53 -4.77 -21.44
N GLU A 154 -4.82 -4.90 -20.15
CA GLU A 154 -6.20 -4.98 -19.64
C GLU A 154 -7.00 -3.70 -19.94
N ALA A 155 -6.34 -2.54 -19.91
CA ALA A 155 -6.96 -1.26 -20.25
C ALA A 155 -7.25 -1.08 -21.74
N THR A 156 -6.26 -1.36 -22.58
CA THR A 156 -6.28 -0.95 -24.00
C THR A 156 -6.49 -2.12 -24.96
N GLY A 157 -6.20 -3.35 -24.56
CA GLY A 157 -6.12 -4.53 -25.44
C GLY A 157 -4.87 -4.57 -26.32
N LYS A 158 -3.98 -3.54 -26.25
CA LYS A 158 -2.74 -3.48 -27.05
C LYS A 158 -1.70 -4.45 -26.48
N ARG A 159 -1.13 -5.27 -27.37
CA ARG A 159 -0.22 -6.37 -26.96
C ARG A 159 1.26 -6.00 -26.92
N ARG A 160 1.62 -4.84 -27.46
CA ARG A 160 3.02 -4.47 -27.69
C ARG A 160 3.88 -4.53 -26.40
N PHE A 161 3.40 -3.93 -25.31
CA PHE A 161 4.12 -3.96 -24.04
C PHE A 161 4.18 -5.38 -23.45
N LEU A 162 3.07 -6.09 -23.53
CA LEU A 162 3.02 -7.50 -23.09
C LEU A 162 4.02 -8.38 -23.86
N GLU A 163 4.22 -8.15 -25.16
CA GLU A 163 5.22 -8.86 -25.97
C GLU A 163 6.66 -8.54 -25.56
N ILE A 164 6.96 -7.27 -25.25
CA ILE A 164 8.27 -6.84 -24.75
C ILE A 164 8.58 -7.56 -23.43
N VAL A 165 7.68 -7.47 -22.46
CA VAL A 165 7.94 -8.07 -21.13
C VAL A 165 7.90 -9.60 -21.16
N SER A 166 7.11 -10.22 -22.06
CA SER A 166 7.11 -11.67 -22.23
C SER A 166 8.46 -12.20 -22.71
N LYS A 167 9.16 -11.48 -23.61
CA LYS A 167 10.52 -11.83 -24.00
C LYS A 167 11.49 -11.77 -22.81
N PHE A 168 11.34 -10.75 -21.97
CA PHE A 168 12.18 -10.64 -20.77
C PHE A 168 11.84 -11.76 -19.77
N ALA A 169 10.56 -12.03 -19.50
CA ALA A 169 10.14 -13.13 -18.64
C ALA A 169 10.57 -14.51 -19.18
N ASP A 170 10.59 -14.71 -20.51
CA ASP A 170 11.11 -15.90 -21.14
C ASP A 170 12.60 -16.09 -20.91
N LEU A 171 13.39 -15.02 -21.04
CA LEU A 171 14.81 -15.03 -20.69
C LEU A 171 15.01 -15.38 -19.21
N VAL A 172 14.21 -14.82 -18.31
CA VAL A 172 14.28 -15.17 -16.88
C VAL A 172 13.96 -16.66 -16.68
N CYS A 173 12.93 -17.20 -17.35
CA CYS A 173 12.62 -18.64 -17.30
C CYS A 173 13.74 -19.53 -17.87
N GLN A 174 14.51 -19.05 -18.84
CA GLN A 174 15.67 -19.77 -19.38
C GLN A 174 16.87 -19.69 -18.42
N THR A 175 17.04 -18.58 -17.72
CA THR A 175 18.16 -18.29 -16.83
C THR A 175 18.03 -18.96 -15.46
N PHE A 176 16.82 -18.99 -14.90
CA PHE A 176 16.55 -19.48 -13.54
C PHE A 176 15.70 -20.76 -13.56
N GLY A 177 16.00 -21.66 -12.64
CA GLY A 177 15.24 -22.91 -12.50
C GLY A 177 16.04 -24.02 -11.83
N PRO A 178 15.43 -25.18 -11.62
CA PRO A 178 16.10 -26.34 -11.02
C PRO A 178 16.97 -27.14 -12.00
N GLU A 179 16.92 -26.86 -13.30
CA GLU A 179 17.60 -27.63 -14.32
C GLU A 179 19.10 -27.31 -14.34
N GLU A 180 19.92 -28.28 -14.78
CA GLU A 180 21.36 -28.13 -14.93
C GLU A 180 21.70 -26.95 -15.89
N GLY A 181 22.63 -26.13 -15.50
CA GLY A 181 23.10 -24.95 -16.25
C GLY A 181 22.30 -23.65 -15.94
N LYS A 182 21.19 -23.75 -15.22
CA LYS A 182 20.45 -22.57 -14.76
C LYS A 182 20.96 -22.06 -13.41
N ILE A 183 20.66 -20.80 -13.12
CA ILE A 183 20.94 -20.18 -11.82
C ILE A 183 19.93 -20.70 -10.79
N HIS A 184 20.43 -21.35 -9.74
CA HIS A 184 19.64 -21.81 -8.59
C HIS A 184 19.56 -20.69 -7.54
N GLY A 185 19.02 -19.53 -7.94
CA GLY A 185 18.88 -18.34 -7.15
C GLY A 185 17.43 -17.82 -7.10
N TYR A 186 17.22 -16.76 -6.36
CA TYR A 186 15.93 -16.08 -6.20
C TYR A 186 16.16 -14.57 -6.04
N PRO A 187 15.15 -13.70 -6.30
CA PRO A 187 15.34 -12.25 -6.25
C PRO A 187 15.77 -11.76 -4.85
N GLY A 188 16.64 -10.79 -4.80
CA GLY A 188 16.99 -10.09 -3.57
C GLY A 188 15.84 -9.24 -3.07
N HIS A 189 15.24 -8.45 -3.96
CA HIS A 189 13.97 -7.79 -3.71
C HIS A 189 12.84 -8.55 -4.42
N GLN A 190 11.90 -9.04 -3.63
CA GLN A 190 10.71 -9.74 -4.12
C GLN A 190 9.78 -8.75 -4.83
N GLU A 191 9.29 -9.16 -5.97
CA GLU A 191 8.32 -8.46 -6.81
C GLU A 191 7.93 -9.35 -8.00
N ILE A 192 8.94 -9.93 -8.66
CA ILE A 192 8.71 -10.73 -9.88
C ILE A 192 7.80 -11.93 -9.63
N GLU A 193 7.80 -12.47 -8.42
CA GLU A 193 6.99 -13.64 -8.08
C GLU A 193 5.50 -13.35 -8.25
N LEU A 194 5.01 -12.21 -7.73
CA LEU A 194 3.61 -11.81 -7.89
C LEU A 194 3.30 -11.36 -9.32
N ALA A 195 4.25 -10.70 -9.97
CA ALA A 195 4.11 -10.25 -11.35
C ALA A 195 4.00 -11.41 -12.35
N LEU A 196 4.80 -12.47 -12.16
CA LEU A 196 4.71 -13.69 -12.97
C LEU A 196 3.37 -14.40 -12.83
N VAL A 197 2.74 -14.37 -11.65
CA VAL A 197 1.37 -14.90 -11.49
C VAL A 197 0.36 -14.06 -12.29
N LYS A 198 0.48 -12.72 -12.28
CA LYS A 198 -0.35 -11.84 -13.13
C LYS A 198 -0.13 -12.14 -14.61
N LEU A 199 1.13 -12.27 -15.04
CA LEU A 199 1.47 -12.61 -16.43
C LEU A 199 0.88 -13.95 -16.85
N TYR A 200 0.95 -14.97 -15.98
CA TYR A 200 0.30 -16.25 -16.21
C TYR A 200 -1.22 -16.12 -16.39
N ARG A 201 -1.88 -15.33 -15.56
CA ARG A 201 -3.34 -15.13 -15.63
C ARG A 201 -3.79 -14.54 -16.96
N VAL A 202 -2.98 -13.68 -17.57
CA VAL A 202 -3.26 -13.05 -18.87
C VAL A 202 -2.83 -13.95 -20.05
N THR A 203 -1.63 -14.54 -19.98
CA THR A 203 -1.06 -15.30 -21.12
C THR A 203 -1.44 -16.77 -21.11
N ARG A 204 -1.78 -17.34 -19.95
CA ARG A 204 -1.97 -18.78 -19.70
C ARG A 204 -0.71 -19.64 -19.89
N GLU A 205 0.46 -19.02 -19.98
CA GLU A 205 1.75 -19.69 -20.09
C GLU A 205 2.21 -20.19 -18.71
N LYS A 206 2.05 -21.48 -18.46
CA LYS A 206 2.30 -22.12 -17.15
C LYS A 206 3.74 -21.94 -16.65
N LYS A 207 4.71 -21.79 -17.55
CA LYS A 207 6.14 -21.57 -17.19
C LYS A 207 6.34 -20.37 -16.23
N TYR A 208 5.54 -19.31 -16.35
CA TYR A 208 5.60 -18.14 -15.48
C TYR A 208 5.14 -18.47 -14.06
N LEU A 209 4.02 -19.19 -13.95
CA LEU A 209 3.50 -19.63 -12.66
C LEU A 209 4.47 -20.61 -11.96
N ASP A 210 5.06 -21.54 -12.72
CA ASP A 210 6.03 -22.52 -12.21
C ASP A 210 7.31 -21.84 -11.73
N LEU A 211 7.79 -20.80 -12.44
CA LEU A 211 8.96 -20.02 -12.02
C LEU A 211 8.69 -19.21 -10.75
N ALA A 212 7.53 -18.56 -10.64
CA ALA A 212 7.15 -17.85 -9.41
C ALA A 212 7.15 -18.82 -8.22
N LYS A 213 6.57 -20.01 -8.38
CA LYS A 213 6.59 -21.05 -7.35
C LYS A 213 8.00 -21.52 -7.01
N TYR A 214 8.86 -21.71 -8.02
CA TYR A 214 10.27 -22.07 -7.83
C TYR A 214 11.02 -21.07 -6.94
N PHE A 215 10.89 -19.77 -7.19
CA PHE A 215 11.52 -18.74 -6.38
C PHE A 215 11.06 -18.78 -4.92
N ILE A 216 9.76 -18.94 -4.70
CA ILE A 216 9.17 -19.03 -3.34
C ILE A 216 9.64 -20.31 -2.63
N ASP A 217 9.60 -21.46 -3.28
CA ASP A 217 9.94 -22.75 -2.68
C ASP A 217 11.44 -22.88 -2.41
N LEU A 218 12.30 -22.26 -3.25
CA LEU A 218 13.74 -22.29 -3.08
C LEU A 218 14.22 -21.40 -1.95
N ARG A 219 13.53 -20.26 -1.73
CA ARG A 219 13.97 -19.23 -0.76
C ARG A 219 14.11 -19.79 0.65
N GLY A 220 15.30 -19.56 1.24
CA GLY A 220 15.61 -20.00 2.61
C GLY A 220 15.83 -21.50 2.77
N THR A 221 15.95 -22.25 1.66
CA THR A 221 16.33 -23.67 1.67
C THR A 221 17.83 -23.84 1.51
N GLY A 222 18.39 -24.90 2.08
CA GLY A 222 19.79 -25.25 1.94
C GLY A 222 20.76 -24.16 2.43
N LYS A 223 21.86 -23.93 1.67
CA LYS A 223 22.77 -22.81 1.90
C LYS A 223 22.12 -21.52 1.39
N ASN A 224 22.25 -20.43 2.14
CA ASN A 224 21.71 -19.15 1.73
C ASN A 224 22.40 -18.68 0.44
N TYR A 225 21.61 -18.46 -0.62
CA TYR A 225 22.12 -18.10 -1.94
C TYR A 225 22.94 -16.81 -1.90
N PHE A 226 22.49 -15.78 -1.20
CA PHE A 226 23.14 -14.47 -1.18
C PHE A 226 24.48 -14.51 -0.45
N LEU A 227 24.62 -15.30 0.63
CA LEU A 227 25.89 -15.51 1.32
C LEU A 227 26.90 -16.30 0.47
N GLU A 228 26.42 -17.18 -0.41
CA GLU A 228 27.29 -17.89 -1.36
C GLU A 228 27.64 -17.00 -2.57
N GLU A 229 26.71 -16.15 -3.00
CA GLU A 229 26.90 -15.17 -4.07
C GLU A 229 28.02 -14.16 -3.73
N GLU A 230 28.01 -13.62 -2.50
CA GLU A 230 29.06 -12.71 -2.01
C GLU A 230 30.48 -13.27 -2.08
N LYS A 231 30.62 -14.60 -1.98
CA LYS A 231 31.93 -15.27 -2.02
C LYS A 231 32.45 -15.51 -3.44
N ARG A 232 31.64 -15.24 -4.47
CA ARG A 232 32.01 -15.49 -5.85
C ARG A 232 33.13 -14.53 -6.29
N PRO A 233 34.14 -15.02 -7.02
CA PRO A 233 35.18 -14.16 -7.60
C PRO A 233 34.51 -13.08 -8.49
N GLY A 234 34.91 -11.82 -8.29
CA GLY A 234 34.38 -10.70 -9.07
C GLY A 234 33.03 -10.15 -8.60
N HIS A 235 32.45 -10.65 -7.49
CA HIS A 235 31.25 -10.05 -6.89
C HIS A 235 31.51 -8.57 -6.53
N LYS A 236 30.62 -7.68 -6.99
CA LYS A 236 30.72 -6.24 -6.74
C LYS A 236 29.52 -5.79 -5.90
N ARG A 237 29.79 -5.03 -4.85
CA ARG A 237 28.77 -4.34 -4.07
C ARG A 237 28.22 -3.16 -4.86
N ILE A 238 26.89 -3.01 -4.85
CA ILE A 238 26.17 -1.86 -5.42
C ILE A 238 25.83 -0.88 -4.29
N PHE A 239 25.42 -1.40 -3.14
CA PHE A 239 25.07 -0.62 -1.95
C PHE A 239 26.11 -0.86 -0.84
N PRO A 240 26.95 0.13 -0.49
CA PRO A 240 27.96 -0.04 0.56
C PRO A 240 27.38 -0.39 1.94
N ASP A 241 26.16 0.09 2.24
CA ASP A 241 25.51 -0.09 3.54
C ASP A 241 25.06 -1.55 3.79
N PHE A 242 25.06 -2.41 2.78
CA PHE A 242 24.78 -3.84 2.92
C PHE A 242 25.95 -4.67 3.49
N VAL A 243 27.01 -4.05 3.94
CA VAL A 243 28.20 -4.75 4.48
C VAL A 243 27.86 -5.70 5.65
N ASN A 244 26.80 -5.40 6.41
CA ASN A 244 26.32 -6.21 7.54
C ASN A 244 25.01 -6.94 7.23
N TYR A 245 24.83 -7.42 6.00
CA TYR A 245 23.66 -8.16 5.59
C TYR A 245 23.39 -9.38 6.47
N ASP A 246 22.15 -9.50 6.97
CA ASP A 246 21.65 -10.70 7.63
C ASP A 246 20.63 -11.44 6.73
N THR A 247 20.49 -12.75 6.93
CA THR A 247 19.64 -13.60 6.10
C THR A 247 18.14 -13.32 6.26
N MET A 248 17.73 -12.58 7.32
CA MET A 248 16.34 -12.17 7.55
C MET A 248 15.94 -11.01 6.63
N TYR A 249 16.89 -10.16 6.25
CA TYR A 249 16.64 -8.94 5.49
C TYR A 249 15.78 -9.19 4.23
N ALA A 250 16.13 -10.22 3.45
CA ALA A 250 15.41 -10.64 2.26
C ALA A 250 14.59 -11.93 2.49
N GLN A 251 14.12 -12.19 3.72
CA GLN A 251 13.29 -13.32 4.13
C GLN A 251 13.86 -14.70 3.74
N ALA A 252 15.21 -14.83 3.69
CA ALA A 252 15.92 -16.05 3.27
C ALA A 252 16.55 -16.84 4.44
N HIS A 253 16.16 -16.55 5.69
CA HIS A 253 16.67 -17.18 6.91
C HIS A 253 16.09 -18.59 7.17
N LYS A 254 14.92 -18.90 6.62
CA LYS A 254 14.22 -20.18 6.71
C LYS A 254 13.36 -20.39 5.47
N PRO A 255 13.07 -21.65 5.09
CA PRO A 255 12.07 -21.94 4.09
C PRO A 255 10.75 -21.19 4.40
N VAL A 256 10.14 -20.57 3.40
CA VAL A 256 8.98 -19.67 3.58
C VAL A 256 7.82 -20.36 4.32
N ARG A 257 7.59 -21.66 4.05
CA ARG A 257 6.57 -22.46 4.73
C ARG A 257 6.82 -22.66 6.23
N LYS A 258 8.05 -22.45 6.71
CA LYS A 258 8.47 -22.56 8.11
C LYS A 258 8.58 -21.21 8.82
N GLN A 259 8.43 -20.11 8.11
CA GLN A 259 8.41 -18.78 8.71
C GLN A 259 7.12 -18.57 9.51
N ARG A 260 7.23 -17.88 10.65
CA ARG A 260 6.10 -17.62 11.59
C ARG A 260 6.05 -16.17 12.04
N THR A 261 7.06 -15.40 11.71
CA THR A 261 7.24 -13.99 12.08
C THR A 261 7.62 -13.19 10.84
N ALA A 262 7.07 -11.99 10.71
CA ALA A 262 7.39 -11.07 9.62
C ALA A 262 8.75 -10.42 9.91
N GLU A 263 9.78 -10.76 9.16
CA GLU A 263 11.15 -10.34 9.39
C GLU A 263 11.72 -9.56 8.21
N GLY A 264 12.79 -8.80 8.47
CA GLY A 264 13.56 -8.09 7.46
C GLY A 264 12.84 -6.89 6.88
N HIS A 265 13.19 -6.53 5.66
CA HIS A 265 12.64 -5.37 4.96
C HIS A 265 11.13 -5.53 4.71
N ALA A 266 10.34 -4.54 5.11
CA ALA A 266 8.88 -4.68 5.19
C ALA A 266 8.20 -4.78 3.82
N VAL A 267 8.69 -4.05 2.79
CA VAL A 267 8.13 -4.14 1.42
C VAL A 267 8.43 -5.49 0.82
N ARG A 268 9.70 -5.94 0.86
CA ARG A 268 10.13 -7.26 0.37
C ARG A 268 9.28 -8.38 0.97
N ALA A 269 9.04 -8.33 2.29
CA ALA A 269 8.22 -9.29 3.00
C ALA A 269 6.78 -9.33 2.45
N ASN A 270 6.10 -8.20 2.38
CA ASN A 270 4.70 -8.14 1.98
C ASN A 270 4.48 -8.45 0.48
N TYR A 271 5.42 -8.09 -0.40
CA TYR A 271 5.38 -8.52 -1.80
C TYR A 271 5.53 -10.04 -1.92
N MET A 272 6.48 -10.64 -1.17
CA MET A 272 6.61 -12.09 -1.09
C MET A 272 5.33 -12.76 -0.57
N TYR A 273 4.73 -12.22 0.50
CA TYR A 273 3.50 -12.78 1.08
C TYR A 273 2.32 -12.66 0.11
N SER A 274 2.26 -11.58 -0.68
CA SER A 274 1.29 -11.44 -1.77
C SER A 274 1.46 -12.54 -2.84
N ALA A 275 2.70 -12.81 -3.26
CA ALA A 275 3.00 -13.90 -4.18
C ALA A 275 2.67 -15.28 -3.59
N MET A 276 2.98 -15.49 -2.30
CA MET A 276 2.64 -16.73 -1.58
C MET A 276 1.12 -16.96 -1.55
N ALA A 277 0.33 -15.92 -1.30
CA ALA A 277 -1.14 -16.02 -1.30
C ALA A 277 -1.68 -16.35 -2.70
N ASP A 278 -1.18 -15.67 -3.74
CA ASP A 278 -1.53 -15.98 -5.14
C ASP A 278 -1.19 -17.43 -5.50
N LEU A 279 -0.01 -17.92 -5.16
CA LEU A 279 0.43 -19.29 -5.41
C LEU A 279 -0.36 -20.33 -4.60
N ALA A 280 -0.69 -20.01 -3.33
CA ALA A 280 -1.53 -20.86 -2.51
C ALA A 280 -2.91 -21.05 -3.13
N TYR A 281 -3.46 -20.00 -3.72
CA TYR A 281 -4.74 -20.06 -4.45
C TYR A 281 -4.62 -20.86 -5.74
N GLU A 282 -3.65 -20.55 -6.61
CA GLU A 282 -3.50 -21.19 -7.93
C GLU A 282 -3.20 -22.70 -7.83
N TYR A 283 -2.39 -23.11 -6.87
CA TYR A 283 -2.03 -24.52 -6.65
C TYR A 283 -2.90 -25.21 -5.60
N GLN A 284 -3.86 -24.52 -4.96
CA GLN A 284 -4.65 -25.04 -3.84
C GLN A 284 -3.75 -25.58 -2.71
N ASP A 285 -2.63 -24.89 -2.44
CA ASP A 285 -1.58 -25.30 -1.51
C ASP A 285 -1.92 -24.87 -0.08
N LYS A 286 -2.48 -25.79 0.69
CA LYS A 286 -2.92 -25.56 2.07
C LYS A 286 -1.78 -25.26 3.04
N GLU A 287 -0.57 -25.80 2.81
CA GLU A 287 0.59 -25.51 3.63
C GLU A 287 1.08 -24.07 3.42
N LEU A 288 1.13 -23.62 2.18
CA LEU A 288 1.48 -22.25 1.83
C LEU A 288 0.43 -21.26 2.34
N GLN A 289 -0.87 -21.59 2.21
CA GLN A 289 -1.96 -20.81 2.78
C GLN A 289 -1.79 -20.65 4.31
N GLN A 290 -1.47 -21.73 5.02
CA GLN A 290 -1.24 -21.68 6.47
C GLN A 290 0.00 -20.84 6.84
N ALA A 291 1.04 -20.85 6.01
CA ALA A 291 2.20 -19.97 6.19
C ALA A 291 1.81 -18.49 6.06
N CYS A 292 0.97 -18.15 5.06
CA CYS A 292 0.43 -16.80 4.90
C CYS A 292 -0.36 -16.36 6.15
N ARG A 293 -1.26 -17.20 6.68
CA ARG A 293 -2.01 -16.90 7.91
C ARG A 293 -1.07 -16.61 9.09
N ASN A 294 -0.08 -17.46 9.32
CA ASN A 294 0.86 -17.29 10.44
C ASN A 294 1.64 -15.97 10.35
N LEU A 295 2.06 -15.59 9.14
CA LEU A 295 2.79 -14.34 8.88
C LEU A 295 1.89 -13.12 9.04
N TRP A 296 0.65 -13.21 8.55
CA TRP A 296 -0.37 -12.19 8.75
C TRP A 296 -0.67 -11.98 10.24
N ASP A 297 -0.95 -13.04 10.97
CA ASP A 297 -1.27 -12.97 12.41
C ASP A 297 -0.15 -12.34 13.22
N ASN A 298 1.10 -12.70 12.94
CA ASN A 298 2.23 -12.07 13.62
C ASN A 298 2.34 -10.59 13.27
N MET A 299 2.24 -10.25 11.99
CA MET A 299 2.41 -8.88 11.50
C MET A 299 1.31 -7.96 12.01
N VAL A 300 0.05 -8.34 11.83
CA VAL A 300 -1.11 -7.48 12.14
C VAL A 300 -1.34 -7.35 13.64
N HIS A 301 -1.19 -8.44 14.40
CA HIS A 301 -1.49 -8.41 15.82
C HIS A 301 -0.32 -8.00 16.72
N LYS A 302 0.90 -7.83 16.16
CA LYS A 302 2.08 -7.54 16.99
C LYS A 302 3.05 -6.52 16.42
N ARG A 303 2.96 -6.19 15.12
CA ARG A 303 3.95 -5.36 14.40
C ARG A 303 3.35 -4.28 13.51
N MET A 304 2.03 -4.11 13.54
CA MET A 304 1.31 -3.09 12.80
C MET A 304 0.98 -1.89 13.68
N TYR A 305 1.17 -0.70 13.16
CA TYR A 305 0.76 0.57 13.77
C TYR A 305 -0.75 0.80 13.65
N ILE A 306 -1.31 1.62 14.51
CA ILE A 306 -2.74 1.96 14.50
C ILE A 306 -3.20 2.54 13.16
N THR A 307 -2.31 3.18 12.42
CA THR A 307 -2.56 3.76 11.08
C THR A 307 -2.53 2.73 9.94
N GLY A 308 -2.40 1.43 10.24
CA GLY A 308 -2.30 0.37 9.24
C GLY A 308 -0.95 0.28 8.55
N SER A 309 0.09 0.93 9.09
CA SER A 309 1.46 0.85 8.57
C SER A 309 2.28 -0.23 9.27
N VAL A 310 3.38 -0.63 8.65
CA VAL A 310 4.34 -1.61 9.16
C VAL A 310 5.78 -1.18 8.90
N GLY A 311 6.72 -1.76 9.64
CA GLY A 311 8.14 -1.42 9.57
C GLY A 311 8.53 -0.38 10.61
N SER A 312 9.16 -0.82 11.71
CA SER A 312 9.45 0.03 12.86
C SER A 312 10.86 0.65 12.84
N SER A 313 11.75 0.19 11.97
CA SER A 313 13.13 0.67 11.91
C SER A 313 13.48 1.31 10.57
N GLY A 314 14.04 2.53 10.60
CA GLY A 314 14.66 3.16 9.43
C GLY A 314 15.95 2.47 8.97
N PHE A 315 16.60 1.71 9.84
CA PHE A 315 17.78 0.93 9.43
C PHE A 315 17.34 -0.26 8.57
N LEU A 316 17.70 -0.26 7.30
CA LEU A 316 17.30 -1.24 6.29
C LEU A 316 15.78 -1.43 6.17
N GLU A 317 14.97 -0.43 6.49
CA GLU A 317 13.51 -0.38 6.22
C GLU A 317 12.75 -1.59 6.75
N ARG A 318 13.08 -2.04 7.95
CA ARG A 318 12.78 -3.38 8.41
C ARG A 318 11.80 -3.46 9.59
N PHE A 319 11.21 -4.64 9.76
CA PHE A 319 10.59 -5.05 11.01
C PHE A 319 11.64 -5.20 12.12
N THR A 320 11.22 -4.87 13.34
CA THR A 320 11.94 -5.22 14.58
C THR A 320 11.21 -6.36 15.30
N THR A 321 11.24 -6.38 16.63
CA THR A 321 10.60 -7.42 17.42
C THR A 321 9.09 -7.16 17.64
N ASP A 322 8.38 -8.17 18.11
CA ASP A 322 6.97 -8.04 18.47
C ASP A 322 6.76 -6.91 19.51
N TYR A 323 5.75 -6.07 19.29
CA TYR A 323 5.37 -4.93 20.13
C TYR A 323 6.38 -3.77 20.21
N ASP A 324 7.42 -3.76 19.36
CA ASP A 324 8.36 -2.66 19.25
C ASP A 324 7.89 -1.69 18.17
N LEU A 325 7.09 -0.72 18.60
CA LEU A 325 6.38 0.25 17.76
C LEU A 325 6.66 1.70 18.23
N PRO A 326 7.89 2.22 18.04
CA PRO A 326 8.20 3.62 18.35
C PRO A 326 7.39 4.58 17.46
N ASN A 327 7.01 5.76 18.00
CA ASN A 327 6.14 6.71 17.28
C ASN A 327 6.90 7.78 16.50
N ASP A 328 8.09 8.16 16.97
CA ASP A 328 8.89 9.29 16.49
C ASP A 328 10.12 8.89 15.65
N SER A 329 10.37 7.60 15.57
CA SER A 329 11.53 7.02 14.87
C SER A 329 11.18 5.78 14.06
N ASN A 330 9.89 5.46 13.96
CA ASN A 330 9.37 4.41 13.08
C ASN A 330 9.64 4.75 11.61
N TYR A 331 9.69 3.71 10.79
CA TYR A 331 9.81 3.90 9.34
C TYR A 331 8.43 4.01 8.70
N SER A 332 7.58 3.01 8.91
CA SER A 332 6.20 3.03 8.40
C SER A 332 6.15 3.50 6.93
N GLU A 333 6.94 2.83 6.10
CA GLU A 333 7.09 3.20 4.71
C GLU A 333 5.76 3.12 3.98
N THR A 334 5.47 4.11 3.14
CA THR A 334 4.24 4.12 2.33
C THR A 334 4.15 2.88 1.44
N CYS A 335 5.27 2.44 0.82
CA CYS A 335 5.29 1.20 0.03
C CYS A 335 4.98 -0.05 0.86
N ALA A 336 5.45 -0.13 2.11
CA ALA A 336 5.17 -1.26 2.99
C ALA A 336 3.68 -1.34 3.36
N THR A 337 3.04 -0.18 3.55
CA THR A 337 1.59 -0.08 3.80
C THR A 337 0.79 -0.52 2.58
N ILE A 338 1.18 -0.07 1.38
CA ILE A 338 0.57 -0.52 0.12
C ILE A 338 0.72 -2.03 -0.05
N ALA A 339 1.91 -2.55 0.21
CA ALA A 339 2.19 -3.98 0.10
C ALA A 339 1.39 -4.82 1.11
N LEU A 340 1.17 -4.30 2.33
CA LEU A 340 0.27 -4.90 3.32
C LEU A 340 -1.18 -4.95 2.80
N ALA A 341 -1.67 -3.85 2.22
CA ALA A 341 -3.01 -3.82 1.62
C ALA A 341 -3.14 -4.80 0.44
N MET A 342 -2.11 -4.93 -0.40
CA MET A 342 -2.05 -5.92 -1.49
C MET A 342 -2.11 -7.35 -0.96
N PHE A 343 -1.41 -7.66 0.13
CA PHE A 343 -1.42 -8.98 0.77
C PHE A 343 -2.77 -9.24 1.44
N GLY A 344 -3.31 -8.28 2.22
CA GLY A 344 -4.61 -8.39 2.89
C GLY A 344 -5.77 -8.65 1.92
N LYS A 345 -5.79 -7.92 0.78
CA LYS A 345 -6.79 -8.14 -0.28
C LYS A 345 -6.76 -9.58 -0.80
N ARG A 346 -5.57 -10.14 -1.04
CA ARG A 346 -5.41 -11.52 -1.54
C ARG A 346 -5.87 -12.56 -0.52
N MET A 347 -5.55 -12.33 0.76
CA MET A 347 -6.01 -13.18 1.85
C MET A 347 -7.54 -13.13 1.98
N ALA A 348 -8.13 -11.93 1.95
CA ALA A 348 -9.57 -11.74 2.02
C ALA A 348 -10.30 -12.42 0.84
N ASP A 349 -9.76 -12.29 -0.38
CA ASP A 349 -10.33 -12.95 -1.57
C ASP A 349 -10.21 -14.48 -1.50
N MET A 350 -9.09 -15.00 -1.01
CA MET A 350 -8.87 -16.45 -0.87
C MET A 350 -9.74 -17.08 0.22
N GLU A 351 -9.95 -16.39 1.33
CA GLU A 351 -10.59 -16.96 2.52
C GLU A 351 -12.02 -16.49 2.76
N LYS A 352 -12.42 -15.40 2.10
CA LYS A 352 -13.72 -14.71 2.32
C LYS A 352 -13.93 -14.35 3.80
N ASP A 353 -12.88 -13.82 4.42
CA ASP A 353 -12.87 -13.33 5.80
C ASP A 353 -12.66 -11.81 5.80
N ALA A 354 -13.62 -11.10 6.37
CA ALA A 354 -13.66 -9.63 6.38
C ALA A 354 -12.56 -8.99 7.23
N SER A 355 -12.00 -9.71 8.19
CA SER A 355 -10.95 -9.19 9.08
C SER A 355 -9.69 -8.73 8.34
N TYR A 356 -9.39 -9.34 7.19
CA TYR A 356 -8.32 -8.87 6.32
C TYR A 356 -8.65 -7.50 5.71
N MET A 357 -9.92 -7.29 5.34
CA MET A 357 -10.35 -6.03 4.73
C MET A 357 -10.44 -4.89 5.74
N ASP A 358 -10.63 -5.16 7.04
CA ASP A 358 -10.52 -4.15 8.10
C ASP A 358 -9.12 -3.53 8.16
N VAL A 359 -8.08 -4.36 7.98
CA VAL A 359 -6.69 -3.91 7.92
C VAL A 359 -6.42 -3.15 6.62
N VAL A 360 -6.91 -3.67 5.50
CA VAL A 360 -6.79 -3.01 4.18
C VAL A 360 -7.43 -1.62 4.21
N GLU A 361 -8.65 -1.51 4.70
CA GLU A 361 -9.36 -0.24 4.84
C GLU A 361 -8.58 0.75 5.70
N ARG A 362 -8.09 0.32 6.86
CA ARG A 362 -7.26 1.15 7.75
C ARG A 362 -5.98 1.63 7.08
N ALA A 363 -5.29 0.76 6.35
CA ALA A 363 -4.08 1.11 5.60
C ALA A 363 -4.36 2.16 4.50
N LEU A 364 -5.44 1.97 3.75
CA LEU A 364 -5.86 2.87 2.68
C LEU A 364 -6.29 4.24 3.21
N TYR A 365 -7.15 4.28 4.23
CA TYR A 365 -7.71 5.53 4.76
C TYR A 365 -6.73 6.36 5.63
N ASN A 366 -5.59 5.81 6.04
CA ASN A 366 -4.63 6.52 6.87
C ASN A 366 -3.26 6.65 6.20
N THR A 367 -2.39 5.65 6.29
CA THR A 367 -0.99 5.79 5.86
C THR A 367 -0.84 5.96 4.35
N LEU A 368 -1.65 5.31 3.52
CA LEU A 368 -1.60 5.54 2.06
C LEU A 368 -1.85 7.02 1.74
N LEU A 369 -2.93 7.59 2.28
CA LEU A 369 -3.31 8.98 2.00
C LEU A 369 -2.41 9.99 2.70
N SER A 370 -1.87 9.66 3.88
CA SER A 370 -0.84 10.50 4.51
C SER A 370 0.42 10.58 3.64
N GLY A 371 0.70 9.55 2.84
CA GLY A 371 1.83 9.51 1.92
C GLY A 371 1.81 10.56 0.81
N ILE A 372 0.70 11.24 0.57
CA ILE A 372 0.55 12.24 -0.49
C ILE A 372 -0.07 13.54 0.01
N ALA A 373 0.41 14.66 -0.48
CA ALA A 373 -0.22 15.96 -0.25
C ALA A 373 -1.54 16.09 -0.99
N MET A 374 -2.43 16.94 -0.48
CA MET A 374 -3.73 17.19 -1.10
C MET A 374 -3.61 17.84 -2.49
N ASP A 375 -2.50 18.50 -2.81
CA ASP A 375 -2.21 19.05 -4.13
C ASP A 375 -1.62 18.03 -5.12
N GLY A 376 -1.29 16.80 -4.67
CA GLY A 376 -0.74 15.73 -5.48
C GLY A 376 0.72 15.88 -5.89
N LYS A 377 1.46 16.88 -5.38
CA LYS A 377 2.81 17.24 -5.86
C LYS A 377 3.92 17.06 -4.83
N SER A 378 3.60 16.50 -3.68
CA SER A 378 4.61 16.16 -2.67
C SER A 378 4.19 14.93 -1.86
N PHE A 379 5.19 14.24 -1.29
CA PHE A 379 5.01 12.88 -0.78
C PHE A 379 5.77 12.67 0.54
N PHE A 380 5.24 11.82 1.41
CA PHE A 380 5.99 11.19 2.48
C PHE A 380 6.45 9.79 2.05
N TYR A 381 7.71 9.51 2.28
CA TYR A 381 8.29 8.18 2.21
C TYR A 381 7.99 7.43 3.52
N VAL A 382 8.26 8.09 4.64
CA VAL A 382 8.13 7.64 6.03
C VAL A 382 6.93 8.32 6.67
N ASN A 383 6.14 7.58 7.45
CA ASN A 383 4.90 8.06 8.07
C ASN A 383 4.96 7.90 9.60
N PRO A 384 5.53 8.87 10.32
CA PRO A 384 5.62 8.85 11.78
C PRO A 384 4.26 9.09 12.46
N LEU A 385 4.16 8.70 13.74
CA LEU A 385 2.99 8.96 14.57
C LEU A 385 3.23 10.08 15.59
N GLU A 386 4.46 10.56 15.66
CA GLU A 386 4.87 11.71 16.45
C GLU A 386 5.96 12.45 15.68
N VAL A 387 5.81 13.76 15.51
CA VAL A 387 6.78 14.62 14.83
C VAL A 387 7.09 15.84 15.70
N TRP A 388 8.37 16.04 15.96
CA TRP A 388 8.91 17.27 16.49
C TRP A 388 9.94 17.80 15.48
N PRO A 389 9.60 18.82 14.66
CA PRO A 389 10.38 19.20 13.49
C PRO A 389 11.85 19.50 13.76
N VAL A 390 12.16 20.17 14.86
CA VAL A 390 13.55 20.51 15.21
C VAL A 390 14.43 19.32 15.55
N SER A 391 13.85 18.15 15.85
CA SER A 391 14.59 16.91 16.11
C SER A 391 14.87 16.06 14.85
N CYS A 392 14.26 16.39 13.72
CA CYS A 392 14.42 15.67 12.45
C CYS A 392 15.71 16.13 11.73
N MET A 393 16.84 15.88 12.35
CA MET A 393 18.14 16.37 11.87
C MET A 393 18.93 15.28 11.14
N PRO A 394 19.71 15.65 10.09
CA PRO A 394 20.64 14.72 9.45
C PRO A 394 21.62 14.06 10.43
N ARG A 395 21.96 12.81 10.20
CA ARG A 395 22.88 12.01 11.02
C ARG A 395 22.42 11.79 12.47
N THR A 396 21.13 11.79 12.69
CA THR A 396 20.49 11.40 13.96
C THR A 396 19.57 10.20 13.75
N SER A 397 19.05 9.62 14.84
CA SER A 397 18.09 8.51 14.77
C SER A 397 16.76 8.86 14.09
N ARG A 398 16.50 10.13 13.81
CA ARG A 398 15.29 10.65 13.15
C ARG A 398 15.59 11.30 11.79
N GLU A 399 16.74 11.11 11.19
CA GLU A 399 17.10 11.72 9.90
C GLU A 399 16.18 11.29 8.75
N HIS A 400 15.62 10.07 8.84
CA HIS A 400 14.67 9.52 7.87
C HIS A 400 13.28 10.14 7.99
N VAL A 401 12.92 10.72 9.14
CA VAL A 401 11.64 11.41 9.35
C VAL A 401 11.71 12.80 8.74
N LYS A 402 10.75 13.13 7.88
CA LYS A 402 10.61 14.47 7.28
C LYS A 402 9.34 15.12 7.84
N PRO A 403 9.44 16.32 8.43
CA PRO A 403 8.28 17.02 8.97
C PRO A 403 7.35 17.58 7.89
N VAL A 404 7.86 17.69 6.64
CA VAL A 404 7.10 18.13 5.47
C VAL A 404 7.30 17.16 4.31
N ARG A 405 6.26 16.98 3.48
CA ARG A 405 6.33 16.15 2.28
C ARG A 405 7.37 16.70 1.30
N GLN A 406 8.05 15.78 0.62
CA GLN A 406 9.08 16.11 -0.36
C GLN A 406 8.51 16.04 -1.77
N LYS A 407 8.94 16.93 -2.66
CA LYS A 407 8.50 16.97 -4.05
C LYS A 407 8.88 15.72 -4.82
N TRP A 408 10.05 15.15 -4.54
CA TRP A 408 10.55 13.88 -5.07
C TRP A 408 11.69 13.34 -4.20
N PHE A 409 12.24 12.19 -4.59
CA PHE A 409 13.32 11.52 -3.90
C PHE A 409 14.34 10.97 -4.90
N GLY A 410 15.62 10.94 -4.57
CA GLY A 410 16.66 10.27 -5.37
C GLY A 410 16.43 8.76 -5.50
N VAL A 411 15.69 8.18 -4.53
CA VAL A 411 15.11 6.84 -4.58
C VAL A 411 13.61 7.00 -4.41
N ALA A 412 12.84 6.89 -5.47
CA ALA A 412 11.46 7.35 -5.53
C ALA A 412 10.43 6.21 -5.61
N CYS A 413 10.59 5.13 -4.86
CA CYS A 413 9.65 4.02 -4.93
C CYS A 413 8.23 4.40 -4.49
N CYS A 414 8.07 5.26 -3.45
CA CYS A 414 6.78 5.58 -2.87
C CYS A 414 5.86 6.43 -3.75
N PRO A 415 6.30 7.56 -4.36
CA PRO A 415 5.40 8.40 -5.15
C PRO A 415 4.69 7.65 -6.30
N PRO A 416 5.37 6.92 -7.21
CA PRO A 416 4.67 6.19 -8.27
C PRO A 416 3.89 4.98 -7.73
N ASN A 417 4.28 4.40 -6.58
CA ASN A 417 3.51 3.33 -5.94
C ASN A 417 2.17 3.84 -5.36
N ILE A 418 2.15 5.04 -4.77
CA ILE A 418 0.92 5.72 -4.36
C ILE A 418 0.02 5.93 -5.58
N THR A 419 0.58 6.44 -6.67
CA THR A 419 -0.14 6.76 -7.89
C THR A 419 -0.85 5.53 -8.47
N ARG A 420 -0.14 4.41 -8.65
CA ARG A 420 -0.74 3.16 -9.15
C ARG A 420 -1.79 2.59 -8.19
N THR A 421 -1.61 2.76 -6.88
CA THR A 421 -2.56 2.26 -5.87
C THR A 421 -3.85 3.06 -5.88
N LEU A 422 -3.77 4.38 -5.90
CA LEU A 422 -4.95 5.26 -6.00
C LEU A 422 -5.69 5.06 -7.34
N ALA A 423 -4.96 4.89 -8.44
CA ALA A 423 -5.51 4.57 -9.76
C ALA A 423 -6.23 3.20 -9.79
N SER A 424 -5.86 2.27 -8.91
CA SER A 424 -6.45 0.92 -8.85
C SER A 424 -7.41 0.71 -7.67
N LEU A 425 -7.87 1.76 -7.01
CA LEU A 425 -8.72 1.70 -5.82
C LEU A 425 -9.95 0.80 -6.02
N GLY A 426 -10.56 0.84 -7.20
CA GLY A 426 -11.72 0.01 -7.53
C GLY A 426 -11.51 -1.48 -7.29
N GLN A 427 -10.28 -1.98 -7.40
CA GLN A 427 -9.96 -3.39 -7.17
C GLN A 427 -10.17 -3.85 -5.71
N TYR A 428 -10.31 -2.92 -4.76
CA TYR A 428 -10.52 -3.21 -3.34
C TYR A 428 -11.99 -3.19 -2.92
N ILE A 429 -12.90 -2.68 -3.79
CA ILE A 429 -14.31 -2.45 -3.43
C ILE A 429 -15.10 -3.76 -3.41
N TYR A 430 -14.85 -4.66 -4.35
CA TYR A 430 -15.63 -5.88 -4.51
C TYR A 430 -14.77 -7.12 -4.71
N PHE A 431 -15.29 -8.27 -4.24
CA PHE A 431 -14.92 -9.58 -4.81
C PHE A 431 -16.15 -10.17 -5.50
N GLN A 432 -15.95 -10.87 -6.61
CA GLN A 432 -17.00 -11.51 -7.38
C GLN A 432 -16.68 -12.99 -7.61
N GLU A 433 -17.67 -13.86 -7.46
CA GLU A 433 -17.67 -15.24 -7.95
C GLU A 433 -18.83 -15.41 -8.91
N GLU A 434 -19.07 -16.62 -9.43
CA GLU A 434 -20.06 -16.87 -10.47
C GLU A 434 -21.45 -16.31 -10.13
N ASN A 435 -21.91 -16.53 -8.90
CA ASN A 435 -23.21 -16.07 -8.41
C ASN A 435 -23.15 -15.23 -7.13
N GLU A 436 -21.96 -14.80 -6.72
CA GLU A 436 -21.73 -14.12 -5.46
C GLU A 436 -20.98 -12.81 -5.68
N ILE A 437 -21.36 -11.77 -4.92
CA ILE A 437 -20.61 -10.53 -4.83
C ILE A 437 -20.44 -10.12 -3.37
N TYR A 438 -19.22 -9.74 -3.02
CA TYR A 438 -18.84 -9.28 -1.70
C TYR A 438 -18.54 -7.78 -1.76
N VAL A 439 -19.26 -6.99 -0.98
CA VAL A 439 -19.03 -5.55 -0.81
C VAL A 439 -18.03 -5.36 0.32
N ASN A 440 -16.79 -5.02 -0.01
CA ASN A 440 -15.67 -4.94 0.94
C ASN A 440 -15.43 -3.52 1.47
N LEU A 441 -15.55 -2.50 0.62
CA LEU A 441 -15.40 -1.10 1.00
C LEU A 441 -16.68 -0.33 0.65
N TYR A 442 -17.12 0.52 1.58
CA TYR A 442 -18.29 1.38 1.40
C TYR A 442 -17.92 2.69 0.67
N VAL A 443 -17.34 2.54 -0.52
CA VAL A 443 -17.00 3.63 -1.43
C VAL A 443 -18.15 3.81 -2.42
N ALA A 444 -18.78 4.99 -2.50
CA ALA A 444 -19.86 5.22 -3.44
C ALA A 444 -19.39 5.05 -4.89
N ASN A 445 -20.13 4.25 -5.65
CA ASN A 445 -19.76 3.87 -7.01
C ASN A 445 -20.95 3.36 -7.83
N GLU A 446 -20.76 3.27 -9.13
CA GLU A 446 -21.59 2.51 -10.05
C GLU A 446 -20.75 1.39 -10.67
N THR A 447 -21.26 0.17 -10.61
CA THR A 447 -20.51 -1.02 -11.06
C THR A 447 -21.41 -1.96 -11.87
N GLU A 448 -20.89 -2.43 -13.00
CA GLU A 448 -21.53 -3.46 -13.80
C GLU A 448 -20.93 -4.83 -13.46
N VAL A 449 -21.77 -5.82 -13.18
CA VAL A 449 -21.36 -7.19 -12.85
C VAL A 449 -22.20 -8.22 -13.60
N THR A 450 -21.70 -9.44 -13.69
CA THR A 450 -22.45 -10.58 -14.24
C THR A 450 -22.57 -11.63 -13.16
N LEU A 451 -23.81 -11.95 -12.74
CA LEU A 451 -24.08 -13.00 -11.75
C LEU A 451 -24.89 -14.10 -12.43
N ASN A 452 -24.42 -15.36 -12.38
CA ASN A 452 -25.00 -16.50 -13.10
C ASN A 452 -25.26 -16.20 -14.59
N GLY A 453 -24.37 -15.47 -15.25
CA GLY A 453 -24.49 -15.12 -16.67
C GLY A 453 -25.48 -13.97 -16.96
N VAL A 454 -26.09 -13.37 -15.93
CA VAL A 454 -27.03 -12.25 -16.05
C VAL A 454 -26.36 -10.94 -15.68
N PRO A 455 -26.47 -9.88 -16.53
CA PRO A 455 -25.95 -8.55 -16.20
C PRO A 455 -26.76 -7.88 -15.08
N PHE A 456 -26.02 -7.27 -14.16
CA PHE A 456 -26.54 -6.42 -13.08
C PHE A 456 -25.78 -5.11 -13.03
N LYS A 457 -26.49 -4.03 -12.69
CA LYS A 457 -25.88 -2.78 -12.26
C LYS A 457 -26.00 -2.66 -10.73
N ILE A 458 -24.88 -2.45 -10.06
CA ILE A 458 -24.83 -2.15 -8.62
C ILE A 458 -24.51 -0.68 -8.47
N THR A 459 -25.32 0.03 -7.67
CA THR A 459 -25.07 1.43 -7.35
C THR A 459 -25.00 1.57 -5.83
N LEU A 460 -23.81 1.91 -5.31
CA LEU A 460 -23.61 2.24 -3.91
C LEU A 460 -23.60 3.76 -3.76
N LYS A 461 -24.45 4.30 -2.88
CA LYS A 461 -24.53 5.72 -2.53
C LYS A 461 -24.34 5.90 -1.04
N GLY A 462 -23.65 6.96 -0.66
CA GLY A 462 -23.38 7.36 0.72
C GLY A 462 -22.23 8.36 0.76
N ASN A 463 -21.97 8.89 1.94
CA ASN A 463 -20.90 9.87 2.17
C ASN A 463 -19.90 9.35 3.23
N PHE A 464 -19.58 8.06 3.15
CA PHE A 464 -18.57 7.42 4.01
C PHE A 464 -17.17 7.98 3.70
N PRO A 465 -16.31 8.27 4.68
CA PRO A 465 -16.39 7.91 6.11
C PRO A 465 -17.09 8.95 7.01
N TRP A 466 -17.70 10.00 6.42
CA TRP A 466 -18.32 11.08 7.20
C TRP A 466 -19.69 10.70 7.72
N GLU A 467 -20.44 9.86 6.98
CA GLU A 467 -21.74 9.35 7.33
C GLU A 467 -21.77 7.82 7.33
N ASN A 468 -22.49 7.22 8.29
CA ASN A 468 -22.58 5.77 8.47
C ASN A 468 -23.88 5.20 7.89
N LYS A 469 -24.38 5.81 6.80
CA LYS A 469 -25.58 5.36 6.08
C LYS A 469 -25.27 5.24 4.59
N MET A 470 -25.57 4.07 4.04
CA MET A 470 -25.36 3.79 2.62
C MET A 470 -26.59 3.11 2.04
N THR A 471 -26.79 3.32 0.74
CA THR A 471 -27.80 2.61 -0.04
C THR A 471 -27.11 1.85 -1.16
N VAL A 472 -27.42 0.55 -1.28
CA VAL A 472 -26.94 -0.31 -2.37
C VAL A 472 -28.14 -0.75 -3.19
N SER A 473 -28.22 -0.27 -4.43
CA SER A 473 -29.21 -0.72 -5.41
C SER A 473 -28.60 -1.77 -6.32
N VAL A 474 -29.36 -2.82 -6.58
CA VAL A 474 -28.98 -3.95 -7.43
C VAL A 474 -30.05 -4.12 -8.51
N ASP A 475 -29.73 -3.75 -9.73
CA ASP A 475 -30.64 -3.74 -10.87
C ASP A 475 -30.21 -4.79 -11.90
N GLY A 476 -30.94 -5.90 -11.95
CA GLY A 476 -30.77 -6.97 -12.96
C GLY A 476 -31.70 -6.81 -14.15
N VAL A 477 -31.33 -7.44 -15.26
CA VAL A 477 -32.19 -7.48 -16.46
C VAL A 477 -33.29 -8.56 -16.35
N GLN A 478 -33.08 -9.53 -15.46
CA GLN A 478 -34.05 -10.58 -15.14
C GLN A 478 -33.79 -11.13 -13.73
N GLU A 479 -34.80 -11.81 -13.17
CA GLU A 479 -34.71 -12.49 -11.87
C GLU A 479 -33.67 -13.63 -11.93
N THR A 480 -32.72 -13.64 -10.98
CA THR A 480 -31.61 -14.57 -10.97
C THR A 480 -31.24 -14.94 -9.53
N GLU A 481 -30.98 -16.22 -9.29
CA GLU A 481 -30.42 -16.68 -8.00
C GLU A 481 -29.01 -16.13 -7.83
N ALA A 482 -28.80 -15.31 -6.80
CA ALA A 482 -27.53 -14.69 -6.48
C ALA A 482 -27.35 -14.48 -4.97
N MET A 483 -26.12 -14.18 -4.56
CA MET A 483 -25.80 -13.83 -3.19
C MET A 483 -25.05 -12.50 -3.16
N ILE A 484 -25.45 -11.62 -2.25
CA ILE A 484 -24.73 -10.40 -1.94
C ILE A 484 -24.27 -10.48 -0.48
N ALA A 485 -22.97 -10.29 -0.26
CA ALA A 485 -22.34 -10.28 1.03
C ALA A 485 -21.90 -8.85 1.37
N PHE A 486 -22.34 -8.33 2.50
CA PHE A 486 -21.95 -7.01 3.01
C PHE A 486 -20.96 -7.19 4.15
N ARG A 487 -19.77 -6.57 4.06
CA ARG A 487 -18.82 -6.56 5.15
C ARG A 487 -19.38 -5.83 6.36
N VAL A 488 -19.22 -6.41 7.53
CA VAL A 488 -19.45 -5.76 8.83
C VAL A 488 -18.08 -5.30 9.34
N PRO A 489 -17.74 -3.99 9.23
CA PRO A 489 -16.45 -3.52 9.72
C PRO A 489 -16.31 -3.72 11.23
N ALA A 490 -15.14 -4.15 11.69
CA ALA A 490 -14.91 -4.49 13.10
C ALA A 490 -15.12 -3.35 14.10
N TYR A 491 -15.14 -2.10 13.64
CA TYR A 491 -15.39 -0.91 14.48
C TYR A 491 -16.87 -0.54 14.58
N THR A 492 -17.78 -1.28 13.93
CA THR A 492 -19.20 -0.92 13.89
C THR A 492 -19.99 -1.53 15.05
N GLU A 493 -20.96 -0.77 15.54
CA GLU A 493 -22.01 -1.24 16.44
C GLU A 493 -23.36 -1.11 15.74
N ASN A 494 -24.36 -1.87 16.18
CA ASN A 494 -25.74 -1.79 15.70
C ASN A 494 -25.88 -1.86 14.17
N PHE A 495 -25.11 -2.74 13.51
CA PHE A 495 -25.15 -2.91 12.06
C PHE A 495 -26.52 -3.42 11.61
N LYS A 496 -27.17 -2.70 10.68
CA LYS A 496 -28.53 -2.99 10.18
C LYS A 496 -28.59 -2.96 8.66
N ILE A 497 -29.36 -3.87 8.10
CA ILE A 497 -29.71 -3.87 6.68
C ILE A 497 -31.22 -3.94 6.53
N LEU A 498 -31.79 -3.02 5.75
CA LEU A 498 -33.15 -3.09 5.28
C LEU A 498 -33.14 -3.49 3.80
N ARG A 499 -33.75 -4.60 3.44
CA ARG A 499 -33.97 -4.99 2.05
C ARG A 499 -35.35 -4.55 1.61
N ASN A 500 -35.43 -3.65 0.64
CA ASN A 500 -36.72 -3.05 0.17
C ASN A 500 -37.56 -2.51 1.30
N GLY A 501 -36.94 -1.82 2.26
CA GLY A 501 -37.59 -1.22 3.44
C GLY A 501 -37.99 -2.19 4.56
N LYS A 502 -37.60 -3.47 4.48
CA LYS A 502 -37.84 -4.49 5.52
C LYS A 502 -36.54 -4.92 6.14
N GLU A 503 -36.51 -5.00 7.47
CA GLU A 503 -35.33 -5.46 8.20
C GLU A 503 -35.07 -6.95 7.92
N GLU A 504 -33.82 -7.27 7.58
CA GLU A 504 -33.35 -8.62 7.34
C GLU A 504 -32.90 -9.27 8.65
N ASN A 505 -33.16 -10.57 8.78
CA ASN A 505 -32.57 -11.37 9.85
C ASN A 505 -31.09 -11.64 9.52
N LEU A 506 -30.21 -10.94 10.23
CA LEU A 506 -28.79 -10.93 9.95
C LEU A 506 -28.11 -12.15 10.61
N THR A 507 -27.41 -12.92 9.82
CA THR A 507 -26.44 -13.91 10.31
C THR A 507 -25.08 -13.55 9.72
N GLU A 508 -24.16 -13.22 10.60
CA GLU A 508 -22.78 -12.91 10.25
C GLU A 508 -21.98 -14.20 10.11
N ASP A 509 -21.22 -14.30 9.02
CA ASP A 509 -20.30 -15.39 8.75
C ASP A 509 -18.96 -14.82 8.28
N HIS A 510 -17.89 -15.02 9.05
CA HIS A 510 -16.55 -14.45 8.80
C HIS A 510 -16.57 -12.93 8.52
N GLY A 511 -17.35 -12.17 9.30
CA GLY A 511 -17.46 -10.70 9.16
C GLY A 511 -18.29 -10.23 7.96
N TYR A 512 -19.04 -11.13 7.30
CA TYR A 512 -19.98 -10.78 6.24
C TYR A 512 -21.40 -11.18 6.59
N ILE A 513 -22.34 -10.32 6.23
CA ILE A 513 -23.76 -10.65 6.20
C ILE A 513 -24.11 -11.06 4.78
N LYS A 514 -24.51 -12.32 4.60
CA LYS A 514 -24.79 -12.94 3.31
C LYS A 514 -26.29 -12.99 3.05
N ILE A 515 -26.78 -12.33 2.02
CA ILE A 515 -28.17 -12.30 1.61
C ILE A 515 -28.29 -13.05 0.28
N SER A 516 -28.88 -14.23 0.31
CA SER A 516 -29.05 -15.11 -0.85
C SER A 516 -30.50 -15.14 -1.31
N GLY A 517 -30.71 -15.50 -2.58
CA GLY A 517 -32.03 -15.74 -3.18
C GLY A 517 -32.17 -15.07 -4.54
N LYS A 518 -33.42 -14.94 -4.96
CA LYS A 518 -33.75 -14.29 -6.23
C LYS A 518 -33.53 -12.79 -6.15
N MET A 519 -32.66 -12.30 -7.02
CA MET A 519 -32.30 -10.88 -7.18
C MET A 519 -32.81 -10.39 -8.53
N TYR A 520 -33.45 -9.22 -8.55
CA TYR A 520 -33.87 -8.54 -9.78
C TYR A 520 -33.70 -7.03 -9.64
N LYS A 521 -34.53 -6.39 -8.81
CA LYS A 521 -34.47 -4.98 -8.46
C LYS A 521 -34.55 -4.87 -6.96
N GLU A 522 -33.41 -4.80 -6.34
CA GLU A 522 -33.30 -4.79 -4.88
C GLU A 522 -32.66 -3.50 -4.40
N THR A 523 -33.09 -3.03 -3.24
CA THR A 523 -32.46 -1.90 -2.54
C THR A 523 -32.12 -2.34 -1.13
N PHE A 524 -30.87 -2.16 -0.74
CA PHE A 524 -30.37 -2.40 0.60
C PHE A 524 -29.98 -1.07 1.23
N GLU A 525 -30.62 -0.74 2.35
CA GLU A 525 -30.25 0.40 3.18
C GLU A 525 -29.41 -0.12 4.34
N ILE A 526 -28.15 0.32 4.41
CA ILE A 526 -27.17 -0.11 5.41
C ILE A 526 -26.92 1.04 6.36
N SER A 527 -26.99 0.78 7.66
CA SER A 527 -26.64 1.74 8.69
C SER A 527 -25.95 1.07 9.86
N PHE A 528 -25.03 1.78 10.49
CA PHE A 528 -24.33 1.33 11.68
C PHE A 528 -23.86 2.52 12.51
N ASP A 529 -23.48 2.26 13.77
CA ASP A 529 -22.85 3.23 14.63
C ASP A 529 -21.33 3.08 14.54
N ALA A 530 -20.62 4.20 14.39
CA ALA A 530 -19.16 4.30 14.41
C ALA A 530 -18.77 5.65 15.03
N GLU A 531 -19.08 5.78 16.33
CA GLU A 531 -18.76 6.98 17.09
C GLU A 531 -17.24 7.12 17.29
N PRO A 532 -16.71 8.34 17.45
CA PRO A 532 -15.31 8.52 17.81
C PRO A 532 -15.03 7.96 19.21
N VAL A 533 -13.94 7.18 19.31
CA VAL A 533 -13.57 6.49 20.55
C VAL A 533 -12.09 6.67 20.89
N PHE A 534 -11.78 6.63 22.19
CA PHE A 534 -10.41 6.48 22.67
C PHE A 534 -9.95 5.02 22.59
N VAL A 535 -8.75 4.81 22.06
CA VAL A 535 -8.16 3.47 21.89
C VAL A 535 -6.84 3.37 22.66
N HIS A 536 -6.68 2.28 23.40
CA HIS A 536 -5.44 1.94 24.09
C HIS A 536 -4.65 0.89 23.30
N ALA A 537 -3.33 1.02 23.31
CA ALA A 537 -2.45 0.00 22.77
C ALA A 537 -2.34 -1.21 23.73
N ASN A 538 -1.94 -2.37 23.18
CA ASN A 538 -1.55 -3.50 24.02
C ASN A 538 -0.46 -3.06 25.03
N PRO A 539 -0.56 -3.42 26.34
CA PRO A 539 0.41 -2.98 27.35
C PRO A 539 1.87 -3.37 27.07
N LYS A 540 2.13 -4.28 26.14
CA LYS A 540 3.48 -4.63 25.69
C LYS A 540 4.09 -3.60 24.75
N VAL A 541 3.28 -2.73 24.13
CA VAL A 541 3.77 -1.62 23.30
C VAL A 541 4.24 -0.50 24.21
N ARG A 542 5.53 -0.48 24.48
CA ARG A 542 6.14 0.42 25.47
C ARG A 542 6.00 1.90 25.09
N ALA A 543 6.05 2.21 23.80
CA ALA A 543 5.95 3.58 23.31
C ALA A 543 4.58 4.22 23.62
N ASP A 544 3.53 3.39 23.78
CA ASP A 544 2.16 3.83 23.98
C ASP A 544 1.62 3.54 25.39
N SER A 545 2.52 3.18 26.30
CA SER A 545 2.16 2.99 27.71
C SER A 545 1.61 4.29 28.32
N ALA A 546 0.42 4.21 28.93
CA ALA A 546 -0.30 5.37 29.46
C ALA A 546 -0.62 6.45 28.41
N LYS A 547 -0.83 6.04 27.17
CA LYS A 547 -1.28 6.90 26.08
C LYS A 547 -2.57 6.35 25.46
N VAL A 548 -3.28 7.24 24.80
CA VAL A 548 -4.48 6.94 24.02
C VAL A 548 -4.42 7.62 22.66
N ALA A 549 -4.96 6.94 21.66
CA ALA A 549 -5.24 7.52 20.36
C ALA A 549 -6.75 7.70 20.19
N VAL A 550 -7.17 8.52 19.24
CA VAL A 550 -8.59 8.70 18.88
C VAL A 550 -8.82 8.14 17.49
N VAL A 551 -9.87 7.34 17.34
CA VAL A 551 -10.29 6.78 16.05
C VAL A 551 -11.77 7.01 15.84
N LYS A 552 -12.19 7.13 14.57
CA LYS A 552 -13.60 7.12 14.15
C LYS A 552 -13.72 6.27 12.87
N GLY A 553 -14.46 5.19 12.95
CA GLY A 553 -14.53 4.25 11.83
C GLY A 553 -13.13 3.81 11.36
N PRO A 554 -12.80 3.92 10.07
CA PRO A 554 -11.47 3.57 9.58
C PRO A 554 -10.39 4.61 9.91
N LEU A 555 -10.77 5.86 10.25
CA LEU A 555 -9.87 6.99 10.41
C LEU A 555 -9.21 7.03 11.78
N VAL A 556 -7.90 7.23 11.80
CA VAL A 556 -7.10 7.63 12.97
C VAL A 556 -7.02 9.15 12.97
N TYR A 557 -7.05 9.75 14.15
CA TYR A 557 -6.95 11.20 14.34
C TYR A 557 -5.65 11.60 15.02
N CYS A 558 -5.19 12.80 14.73
CA CYS A 558 -4.01 13.39 15.35
C CYS A 558 -4.25 14.85 15.74
N VAL A 559 -3.44 15.35 16.66
CA VAL A 559 -3.32 16.78 16.95
C VAL A 559 -2.16 17.36 16.16
N GLU A 560 -2.33 18.56 15.62
CA GLU A 560 -1.26 19.34 14.96
C GLU A 560 -1.03 20.65 15.70
N GLU A 561 0.22 21.15 15.68
CA GLU A 561 0.62 22.40 16.33
C GLU A 561 -0.20 23.61 15.88
N VAL A 562 -0.55 23.68 14.60
CA VAL A 562 -1.31 24.79 14.01
C VAL A 562 -2.68 25.03 14.70
N ASP A 563 -3.28 23.99 15.25
CA ASP A 563 -4.56 24.08 15.97
C ASP A 563 -4.40 24.11 17.49
N ASN A 564 -3.29 23.57 18.03
CA ASN A 564 -3.16 23.22 19.44
C ASN A 564 -1.94 23.89 20.13
N GLY A 565 -1.14 24.66 19.37
CA GLY A 565 0.11 25.28 19.83
C GLY A 565 1.24 24.27 20.04
N GLU A 566 2.44 24.80 20.32
CA GLU A 566 3.68 24.06 20.49
C GLU A 566 3.65 23.08 21.68
N ASN A 567 4.63 22.17 21.74
CA ASN A 567 4.84 21.22 22.82
C ASN A 567 3.66 20.25 23.03
N LEU A 568 3.22 19.60 21.93
CA LEU A 568 2.11 18.63 21.95
C LEU A 568 2.40 17.43 22.85
N SER A 569 3.66 17.08 23.04
CA SER A 569 4.07 15.97 23.93
C SER A 569 3.72 16.20 25.40
N SER A 570 3.39 17.43 25.79
CA SER A 570 2.98 17.80 27.16
C SER A 570 1.48 17.68 27.42
N VAL A 571 0.69 17.35 26.39
CA VAL A 571 -0.77 17.23 26.46
C VAL A 571 -1.19 15.93 27.13
N MET A 572 -2.23 15.99 27.96
CA MET A 572 -2.87 14.87 28.63
C MET A 572 -4.38 14.97 28.49
N VAL A 573 -5.06 13.84 28.25
CA VAL A 573 -6.52 13.80 28.04
C VAL A 573 -7.19 12.83 28.98
N ASN A 574 -8.40 13.16 29.42
CA ASN A 574 -9.26 12.25 30.17
C ASN A 574 -10.16 11.47 29.21
N THR A 575 -10.15 10.17 29.32
CA THR A 575 -10.94 9.26 28.46
C THR A 575 -12.40 9.12 28.88
N ASP A 576 -12.80 9.61 30.07
CA ASP A 576 -14.20 9.59 30.55
C ASP A 576 -15.08 10.69 29.89
N GLN A 577 -14.53 11.50 29.00
CA GLN A 577 -15.25 12.56 28.31
C GLN A 577 -15.87 12.09 26.99
N LYS A 578 -16.94 12.76 26.59
CA LYS A 578 -17.48 12.60 25.23
C LYS A 578 -16.58 13.34 24.24
N ILE A 579 -16.31 12.72 23.11
CA ILE A 579 -15.62 13.34 21.97
C ILE A 579 -16.69 14.08 21.16
N GLU A 580 -16.50 15.39 20.94
CA GLU A 580 -17.40 16.20 20.11
C GLU A 580 -16.96 16.08 18.65
N GLU A 581 -17.89 15.79 17.76
CA GLU A 581 -17.66 15.73 16.31
C GLU A 581 -18.42 16.84 15.59
N THR A 582 -17.76 17.48 14.63
CA THR A 582 -18.36 18.47 13.74
C THR A 582 -17.75 18.32 12.35
N TYR A 583 -18.59 18.22 11.32
CA TYR A 583 -18.08 18.33 9.94
C TYR A 583 -17.79 19.81 9.64
N ASP A 584 -16.61 20.07 9.09
CA ASP A 584 -16.12 21.41 8.79
C ASP A 584 -15.68 21.48 7.33
N ASP A 585 -16.40 22.24 6.52
CA ASP A 585 -16.17 22.38 5.07
C ASP A 585 -14.89 23.19 4.74
N GLU A 586 -14.42 24.02 5.68
CA GLU A 586 -13.28 24.91 5.44
C GLU A 586 -11.94 24.25 5.81
N ILE A 587 -11.97 23.32 6.75
CA ILE A 587 -10.74 22.64 7.19
C ILE A 587 -10.40 21.51 6.23
N LEU A 588 -9.18 21.57 5.64
CA LEU A 588 -8.58 20.51 4.83
C LEU A 588 -9.49 20.02 3.68
N GLY A 589 -10.28 20.94 3.10
CA GLY A 589 -11.18 20.66 1.99
C GLY A 589 -12.44 19.86 2.39
N GLY A 590 -12.81 19.90 3.65
CA GLY A 590 -13.98 19.25 4.25
C GLY A 590 -13.66 17.93 4.93
N CYS A 591 -13.78 17.90 6.27
CA CYS A 591 -13.61 16.69 7.06
C CYS A 591 -14.35 16.77 8.40
N SER A 592 -14.59 15.62 9.03
CA SER A 592 -15.02 15.58 10.44
C SER A 592 -13.85 15.96 11.33
N VAL A 593 -14.01 17.04 12.09
CA VAL A 593 -13.07 17.53 13.10
C VAL A 593 -13.57 17.07 14.47
N LEU A 594 -12.68 16.55 15.29
CA LEU A 594 -13.00 16.13 16.64
C LEU A 594 -12.45 17.14 17.65
N ARG A 595 -13.22 17.37 18.73
CA ARG A 595 -12.83 18.28 19.82
C ARG A 595 -12.94 17.56 21.14
N ILE A 596 -11.89 17.71 21.97
CA ILE A 596 -11.82 17.18 23.32
C ILE A 596 -11.20 18.20 24.26
N THR A 597 -11.40 18.01 25.55
CA THR A 597 -10.70 18.79 26.57
C THR A 597 -9.52 18.01 27.12
N GLY A 598 -8.52 18.72 27.58
CA GLY A 598 -7.32 18.11 28.15
C GLY A 598 -6.62 19.05 29.14
N LYS A 599 -5.48 18.60 29.59
CA LYS A 599 -4.53 19.38 30.39
C LYS A 599 -3.21 19.43 29.63
N LYS A 600 -2.48 20.54 29.80
CA LYS A 600 -1.12 20.71 29.30
C LYS A 600 -0.18 21.07 30.45
N ILE A 601 1.02 20.54 30.44
CA ILE A 601 2.02 20.91 31.43
C ILE A 601 2.44 22.37 31.15
N SER A 602 2.27 23.25 32.17
CA SER A 602 2.60 24.67 32.08
C SER A 602 4.11 24.89 32.10
N GLU A 603 4.57 25.78 31.23
CA GLU A 603 5.96 26.23 31.21
C GLU A 603 6.23 27.36 32.22
N LYS A 604 5.23 27.84 32.95
CA LYS A 604 5.38 28.87 33.96
C LYS A 604 6.40 28.47 35.01
N GLY A 605 7.33 29.36 35.25
CA GLY A 605 8.42 29.16 36.24
C GLY A 605 9.58 28.32 35.75
N TRP A 606 9.59 27.91 34.47
CA TRP A 606 10.78 27.43 33.78
C TRP A 606 11.54 28.60 33.14
N ASN A 607 12.86 28.51 33.05
CA ASN A 607 13.69 29.45 32.32
C ASN A 607 14.76 28.72 31.53
N GLU A 608 15.35 29.35 30.52
CA GLU A 608 16.32 28.77 29.60
C GLU A 608 17.56 28.15 30.30
N GLY A 609 17.88 28.58 31.52
CA GLY A 609 19.01 28.06 32.29
C GLY A 609 18.70 26.83 33.14
N THR A 610 17.46 26.32 33.11
CA THR A 610 17.03 25.28 34.02
C THR A 610 16.47 24.07 33.26
N LEU A 611 17.22 22.97 33.23
CA LEU A 611 16.81 21.75 32.58
C LEU A 611 15.99 20.81 33.49
N TYR A 612 16.30 20.78 34.80
CA TYR A 612 15.62 19.93 35.78
C TYR A 612 15.25 20.73 37.03
N GLN A 613 14.03 20.48 37.55
CA GLN A 613 13.58 21.14 38.80
C GLN A 613 12.88 20.11 39.70
N ASN A 614 13.10 20.19 41.00
CA ASN A 614 12.30 19.47 42.00
C ASN A 614 11.03 20.29 42.31
N ARG A 615 10.10 20.30 41.35
CA ARG A 615 8.86 21.07 41.42
C ARG A 615 7.70 20.21 40.92
N LYS A 616 6.53 20.35 41.54
CA LYS A 616 5.29 19.72 40.98
C LYS A 616 4.91 20.42 39.67
N ALA A 617 4.60 19.67 38.66
CA ALA A 617 4.08 20.16 37.39
C ALA A 617 2.75 20.92 37.63
N GLU A 618 2.64 22.12 37.08
CA GLU A 618 1.36 22.84 36.98
C GLU A 618 0.69 22.46 35.67
N LEU A 619 -0.63 22.27 35.74
CA LEU A 619 -1.45 21.89 34.58
C LEU A 619 -2.38 23.00 34.22
N GLU A 620 -2.48 23.30 32.92
CA GLU A 620 -3.40 24.28 32.35
C GLU A 620 -4.50 23.53 31.56
N ASP A 621 -5.73 24.06 31.59
CA ASP A 621 -6.82 23.53 30.78
C ASP A 621 -6.60 23.88 29.33
N VAL A 622 -6.78 22.91 28.44
CA VAL A 622 -6.69 23.08 26.99
C VAL A 622 -7.89 22.47 26.29
N LYS A 623 -8.27 23.07 25.18
CA LYS A 623 -9.19 22.48 24.22
C LYS A 623 -8.34 21.99 23.04
N LEU A 624 -8.56 20.78 22.63
CA LEU A 624 -7.81 20.15 21.55
C LEU A 624 -8.71 19.93 20.33
N THR A 625 -8.16 20.28 19.19
CA THR A 625 -8.75 20.03 17.87
C THR A 625 -7.96 18.90 17.21
N LEU A 626 -8.66 17.85 16.81
CA LEU A 626 -8.06 16.71 16.13
C LEU A 626 -8.59 16.64 14.71
N VAL A 627 -7.68 16.35 13.79
CA VAL A 627 -7.97 16.14 12.36
C VAL A 627 -7.60 14.72 11.94
N PRO A 628 -8.19 14.18 10.85
CA PRO A 628 -7.79 12.87 10.35
C PRO A 628 -6.31 12.81 10.01
N TYR A 629 -5.62 11.76 10.48
CA TYR A 629 -4.19 11.53 10.23
C TYR A 629 -3.84 11.52 8.73
N CYS A 630 -4.72 11.07 7.87
CA CYS A 630 -4.50 11.11 6.42
C CYS A 630 -4.27 12.52 5.85
N TYR A 631 -4.63 13.56 6.60
CA TYR A 631 -4.50 14.96 6.16
C TYR A 631 -3.39 15.74 6.87
N TRP A 632 -2.70 15.16 7.86
CA TRP A 632 -1.66 15.88 8.60
C TRP A 632 -0.55 16.43 7.68
N GLY A 633 0.05 17.55 8.09
CA GLY A 633 1.16 18.18 7.36
C GLY A 633 0.77 18.78 6.00
N ASN A 634 -0.52 19.04 5.73
CA ASN A 634 -0.99 19.77 4.55
C ASN A 634 -1.19 21.26 4.80
N ARG A 635 -0.97 21.73 6.03
CA ARG A 635 -1.07 23.12 6.44
C ARG A 635 0.33 23.64 6.80
N GLU A 636 0.51 24.22 7.96
CA GLU A 636 1.78 24.73 8.44
C GLU A 636 2.72 23.61 8.91
N ASN A 637 4.04 23.83 8.78
CA ASN A 637 5.02 22.93 9.37
C ASN A 637 5.01 23.09 10.90
N GLY A 638 4.87 22.00 11.63
CA GLY A 638 4.79 22.01 13.08
C GLY A 638 4.81 20.59 13.65
N GLU A 639 4.60 20.51 14.97
CA GLU A 639 4.47 19.22 15.66
C GLU A 639 3.20 18.48 15.23
N MET A 640 3.25 17.15 15.26
CA MET A 640 2.10 16.27 15.10
C MET A 640 2.18 15.14 16.12
N LEU A 641 1.02 14.74 16.67
CA LEU A 641 0.96 13.66 17.66
C LEU A 641 -0.34 12.86 17.48
N VAL A 642 -0.20 11.53 17.38
CA VAL A 642 -1.34 10.57 17.38
C VAL A 642 -1.63 10.08 18.80
N TRP A 643 -0.60 9.66 19.54
CA TRP A 643 -0.74 9.07 20.86
C TRP A 643 -0.55 10.11 21.97
N MET A 644 -1.66 10.60 22.54
CA MET A 644 -1.67 11.57 23.66
C MET A 644 -1.54 10.85 25.00
N LYS A 645 -0.95 11.48 26.00
CA LYS A 645 -0.89 10.93 27.35
C LYS A 645 -2.30 10.86 27.96
N GLU A 646 -2.58 9.80 28.69
CA GLU A 646 -3.82 9.66 29.44
C GLU A 646 -3.69 10.26 30.85
N LEU A 647 -4.71 11.02 31.25
CA LEU A 647 -4.79 11.60 32.58
C LEU A 647 -5.57 10.63 33.49
N PHE A 648 -4.85 9.93 34.36
CA PHE A 648 -5.46 9.08 35.39
C PHE A 648 -5.83 9.91 36.61
N TYR A 649 -7.10 9.92 36.98
CA TYR A 649 -7.51 10.42 38.29
C TYR A 649 -7.28 9.30 39.33
N MET A 650 -6.34 9.53 40.25
CA MET A 650 -6.18 8.70 41.44
C MET A 650 -7.13 9.13 42.54
#